data_a50973c2bb9f22a1af759a81bdacea7c
#
_entry.id   a50973c2bb9f22a1af759a81bdacea7c
#
_cell.length_a   1.000
_cell.length_b   1.000
_cell.length_c   1.000
_cell.angle_alpha   90.00
_cell.angle_beta   90.00
_cell.angle_gamma   90.00
#
_symmetry.space_group_name_H-M   'P 1'
#
loop_
_entity.id
_entity.type
_entity.pdbx_description
1 polymer ?
#
loop_
_entity_poly.entity_id
_entity_poly.type
_entity_poly.pdbx_seq_one_letter_code
_entity_poly.pdbx_strand_id
1 'polypeptide(L)'
;AHDEKIYYVAETNLKYQRLNKEFSEKKNWVDGVPKLKTLDQIFKERGGYEILEVIKGEKLIGLTYQGPFDHLEPQSSKGGYPIHDTSNLHDKSAIDCHIIIDGGKDSEGNDMVVEGEGTGFVHMAGGCGAIDNKICKREGFVEISPIDNQANFIHGFDFMSGLSVTDPETAQKIISNLKERDLLLYVEDYPHIYPHCWRSGDELVFKQVDEWYINMDWRNKIKSVVDEINWIPSWGRDREHDWLDNMGDWMISKKRFWGLALPIWTFEDGTFHVIGSKEELKELAVEGWEKFDGNTPHRPWVDYVKIKHPKSGLIGTRIEDVGNPWLDAGIVPFSTMKYFEDKSYWEEWFPADFITECFPGQFRNWFYSLLAMSSFLESKAPFKTLLGHALVKDEKGDEMHKSAGNAIWFDDAAEKMGVDVMRWMYSKQNVENNLLFGYDKADEVRKKLISLWNIYSFFCTYANLDNFSPHSQKINNKDLTLLDKWIISKSQQLNASAKLNYENFEVDKLLKNVETFLDDLSNWYIRRNRRRFWKSENDSDKYIAYQTLYDVILDLIKVLSPVLPFVTERMYLNMTSADKNENNDSIHLSDFPKCDNDKIDNELIEKVDSLKKVIESGRAVRKKANIKVRQPLQSLRVMLNNDEIVSFIKEQTETILDELNIKEVLFSNDVKEFGTLTLKPNFKNMKIKFGDEMQDAMKSIANLDSIKVTKNVLNGLAIPENEYELTKDDLIIDLKANNGSESFLGNDLIVSLDTTISDSLRLEGVLRDLIRQIQLMRKEANFEIDDRIIISANFSEELKSIVDKNKEYFMNEVLCTDIVANLENFDYNSSFNYENNEIEIYLKKL
;
A
#
# COMPACT_ATOMS: atom_id res chain seq x y z
N ALA A 1 2.43 -45.15 -35.98
CA ALA A 1 1.14 -45.64 -36.50
C ALA A 1 0.30 -46.20 -35.41
N HIS A 2 -0.97 -45.95 -35.50
CA HIS A 2 -1.98 -46.51 -34.61
C HIS A 2 -3.25 -46.75 -35.45
N ASP A 3 -3.88 -47.90 -35.30
CA ASP A 3 -5.13 -48.22 -35.98
C ASP A 3 -5.11 -47.93 -37.50
N GLU A 4 -4.05 -48.44 -38.17
CA GLU A 4 -3.76 -48.25 -39.60
C GLU A 4 -3.61 -46.73 -40.03
N LYS A 5 -3.58 -45.79 -39.07
CA LYS A 5 -3.38 -44.35 -39.32
C LYS A 5 -2.00 -43.88 -38.85
N ILE A 6 -1.44 -42.91 -39.51
CA ILE A 6 -0.20 -42.21 -39.15
C ILE A 6 -0.55 -40.88 -38.51
N TYR A 7 -0.02 -40.67 -37.28
CA TYR A 7 -0.18 -39.44 -36.51
C TYR A 7 1.17 -38.73 -36.45
N TYR A 8 1.12 -37.42 -36.62
CA TYR A 8 2.26 -36.54 -36.43
C TYR A 8 2.09 -35.80 -35.09
N VAL A 9 3.10 -35.96 -34.22
CA VAL A 9 3.14 -35.33 -32.90
C VAL A 9 4.56 -34.92 -32.58
N ALA A 10 4.77 -33.90 -31.82
CA ALA A 10 6.11 -33.53 -31.35
C ALA A 10 6.63 -34.64 -30.40
N GLU A 11 7.90 -35.04 -30.59
CA GLU A 11 8.51 -36.13 -29.82
C GLU A 11 8.44 -35.88 -28.30
N THR A 12 8.75 -34.66 -27.87
CA THR A 12 8.70 -34.25 -26.48
C THR A 12 7.28 -34.33 -25.92
N ASN A 13 6.25 -34.00 -26.69
CA ASN A 13 4.86 -33.98 -26.25
C ASN A 13 4.24 -35.39 -26.13
N LEU A 14 4.86 -36.41 -26.68
CA LEU A 14 4.34 -37.79 -26.61
C LEU A 14 4.23 -38.30 -25.17
N LYS A 15 5.24 -38.00 -24.34
CA LYS A 15 5.31 -38.46 -22.93
C LYS A 15 5.19 -37.34 -21.92
N TYR A 16 5.05 -36.10 -22.36
CA TYR A 16 4.95 -34.95 -21.50
C TYR A 16 3.54 -34.83 -20.89
N GLN A 17 3.45 -34.37 -19.65
CA GLN A 17 2.17 -34.11 -19.02
C GLN A 17 1.60 -32.80 -19.58
N ARG A 18 0.45 -32.90 -20.24
CA ARG A 18 -0.19 -31.80 -20.97
C ARG A 18 -0.98 -30.83 -20.09
N LEU A 19 -0.60 -30.66 -18.84
CA LEU A 19 -1.18 -29.62 -17.97
C LEU A 19 -0.62 -28.26 -18.33
N ASN A 20 -1.51 -27.29 -18.47
CA ASN A 20 -1.08 -25.90 -18.58
C ASN A 20 -0.13 -25.54 -17.43
N LYS A 21 0.94 -24.81 -17.73
CA LYS A 21 1.97 -24.38 -16.77
C LYS A 21 1.37 -23.67 -15.55
N GLU A 22 0.28 -22.93 -15.72
CA GLU A 22 -0.44 -22.25 -14.65
C GLU A 22 -1.01 -23.20 -13.58
N PHE A 23 -1.39 -24.43 -13.95
CA PHE A 23 -1.89 -25.47 -13.05
C PHE A 23 -0.80 -26.42 -12.55
N SER A 24 0.44 -26.26 -12.98
CA SER A 24 1.57 -27.01 -12.45
C SER A 24 2.03 -26.52 -11.08
N GLU A 25 1.72 -25.29 -10.70
CA GLU A 25 2.04 -24.71 -9.40
C GLU A 25 0.94 -25.04 -8.37
N LYS A 26 1.31 -25.61 -7.23
CA LYS A 26 0.37 -26.01 -6.16
C LYS A 26 -0.59 -24.89 -5.73
N LYS A 27 -0.16 -23.63 -5.78
CA LYS A 27 -0.98 -22.46 -5.41
C LYS A 27 -2.20 -22.24 -6.32
N ASN A 28 -2.17 -22.78 -7.54
CA ASN A 28 -3.22 -22.64 -8.54
C ASN A 28 -4.12 -23.89 -8.63
N TRP A 29 -3.88 -24.92 -7.80
CA TRP A 29 -4.71 -26.11 -7.78
C TRP A 29 -6.09 -25.78 -7.20
N VAL A 30 -7.12 -26.10 -7.98
CA VAL A 30 -8.51 -26.10 -7.55
C VAL A 30 -8.94 -27.54 -7.35
N ASP A 31 -9.69 -27.82 -6.28
CA ASP A 31 -10.22 -29.14 -6.04
C ASP A 31 -11.06 -29.61 -7.25
N GLY A 32 -10.76 -30.80 -7.76
CA GLY A 32 -11.46 -31.37 -8.90
C GLY A 32 -10.77 -31.21 -10.26
N VAL A 33 -9.60 -30.54 -10.35
CA VAL A 33 -8.83 -30.50 -11.60
C VAL A 33 -8.41 -31.91 -12.00
N PRO A 34 -8.84 -32.42 -13.18
CA PRO A 34 -8.54 -33.77 -13.59
C PRO A 34 -7.06 -33.93 -13.96
N LYS A 35 -6.53 -35.11 -13.70
CA LYS A 35 -5.20 -35.48 -14.14
C LYS A 35 -5.24 -35.86 -15.61
N LEU A 36 -4.69 -34.96 -16.48
CA LEU A 36 -4.67 -35.23 -17.92
C LEU A 36 -3.75 -36.41 -18.27
N LYS A 37 -4.16 -37.23 -19.24
CA LYS A 37 -3.37 -38.31 -19.77
C LYS A 37 -2.31 -37.80 -20.77
N THR A 38 -1.14 -38.41 -20.79
CA THR A 38 -0.16 -38.16 -21.85
C THR A 38 -0.66 -38.73 -23.18
N LEU A 39 -0.16 -38.25 -24.31
CA LEU A 39 -0.46 -38.86 -25.63
C LEU A 39 -0.07 -40.32 -25.68
N ASP A 40 1.04 -40.69 -25.06
CA ASP A 40 1.50 -42.07 -24.93
C ASP A 40 0.44 -42.96 -24.21
N GLN A 41 -0.13 -42.48 -23.12
CA GLN A 41 -1.19 -43.16 -22.39
C GLN A 41 -2.46 -43.33 -23.25
N ILE A 42 -2.87 -42.25 -23.93
CA ILE A 42 -4.07 -42.27 -24.81
C ILE A 42 -3.92 -43.33 -25.91
N PHE A 43 -2.78 -43.33 -26.62
CA PHE A 43 -2.53 -44.33 -27.67
C PHE A 43 -2.41 -45.76 -27.14
N LYS A 44 -1.79 -45.99 -25.98
CA LYS A 44 -1.70 -47.32 -25.33
C LYS A 44 -3.08 -47.86 -24.94
N GLU A 45 -3.95 -47.06 -24.40
CA GLU A 45 -5.34 -47.44 -24.04
C GLU A 45 -6.18 -47.80 -25.28
N ARG A 46 -5.82 -47.24 -26.44
CA ARG A 46 -6.52 -47.53 -27.70
C ARG A 46 -5.92 -48.67 -28.51
N GLY A 47 -5.04 -49.44 -27.96
CA GLY A 47 -4.44 -50.63 -28.61
C GLY A 47 -2.96 -50.49 -28.92
N GLY A 48 -2.32 -49.42 -28.48
CA GLY A 48 -0.90 -49.18 -28.68
C GLY A 48 -0.56 -48.48 -29.98
N TYR A 49 0.72 -48.22 -30.18
CA TYR A 49 1.23 -47.52 -31.35
C TYR A 49 2.65 -47.95 -31.68
N GLU A 50 3.09 -47.69 -32.90
CA GLU A 50 4.47 -47.88 -33.35
C GLU A 50 5.03 -46.55 -33.82
N ILE A 51 6.29 -46.24 -33.44
CA ILE A 51 7.00 -45.09 -33.98
C ILE A 51 7.62 -45.50 -35.30
N LEU A 52 7.16 -44.87 -36.40
CA LEU A 52 7.66 -45.23 -37.74
C LEU A 52 8.96 -44.45 -38.06
N GLU A 53 8.96 -43.17 -37.76
CA GLU A 53 10.09 -42.28 -38.07
C GLU A 53 10.09 -41.07 -37.11
N VAL A 54 11.28 -40.49 -36.88
CA VAL A 54 11.47 -39.20 -36.21
C VAL A 54 11.98 -38.23 -37.23
N ILE A 55 11.23 -37.19 -37.53
CA ILE A 55 11.54 -36.18 -38.53
C ILE A 55 11.60 -34.76 -37.87
N LYS A 56 12.37 -33.86 -38.47
CA LYS A 56 12.34 -32.45 -38.05
C LYS A 56 11.07 -31.76 -38.54
N GLY A 57 10.49 -30.91 -37.70
CA GLY A 57 9.27 -30.11 -38.04
C GLY A 57 9.39 -29.30 -39.32
N GLU A 58 10.59 -28.78 -39.62
CA GLU A 58 10.91 -28.07 -40.88
C GLU A 58 10.53 -28.87 -42.12
N LYS A 59 10.56 -30.19 -42.10
CA LYS A 59 10.15 -31.03 -43.24
C LYS A 59 8.63 -31.04 -43.46
N LEU A 60 7.86 -30.58 -42.51
CA LEU A 60 6.40 -30.53 -42.60
C LEU A 60 5.90 -29.18 -43.09
N ILE A 61 6.72 -28.14 -43.03
CA ILE A 61 6.36 -26.80 -43.49
C ILE A 61 6.06 -26.85 -45.01
N GLY A 62 4.95 -26.26 -45.39
CA GLY A 62 4.47 -26.23 -46.75
C GLY A 62 3.57 -27.42 -47.14
N LEU A 63 3.43 -28.44 -46.28
CA LEU A 63 2.46 -29.50 -46.52
C LEU A 63 1.02 -29.00 -46.35
N THR A 64 0.15 -29.37 -47.29
CA THR A 64 -1.27 -29.07 -47.22
C THR A 64 -2.04 -30.19 -46.57
N TYR A 65 -3.18 -29.90 -46.00
CA TYR A 65 -4.06 -30.86 -45.34
C TYR A 65 -5.53 -30.57 -45.62
N GLN A 66 -6.39 -31.57 -45.42
CA GLN A 66 -7.85 -31.39 -45.41
C GLN A 66 -8.36 -31.17 -44.02
N GLY A 67 -9.08 -30.10 -43.80
CA GLY A 67 -9.70 -29.79 -42.51
C GLY A 67 -10.99 -30.64 -42.29
N PRO A 68 -11.36 -30.86 -41.03
CA PRO A 68 -12.55 -31.69 -40.71
C PRO A 68 -13.85 -31.05 -41.19
N PHE A 69 -13.87 -29.77 -41.50
CA PHE A 69 -15.08 -29.00 -41.87
C PHE A 69 -14.96 -28.33 -43.25
N ASP A 70 -14.09 -28.81 -44.16
CA ASP A 70 -13.89 -28.27 -45.49
C ASP A 70 -15.13 -28.34 -46.37
N HIS A 71 -16.07 -29.20 -46.03
CA HIS A 71 -17.38 -29.32 -46.71
C HIS A 71 -18.35 -28.16 -46.44
N LEU A 72 -18.05 -27.31 -45.45
CA LEU A 72 -18.87 -26.16 -45.10
C LEU A 72 -18.67 -25.00 -46.09
N GLU A 73 -19.77 -24.25 -46.36
CA GLU A 73 -19.76 -23.10 -47.22
C GLU A 73 -18.66 -22.06 -46.88
N PRO A 74 -18.43 -21.67 -45.60
CA PRO A 74 -17.36 -20.70 -45.27
C PRO A 74 -15.97 -21.13 -45.68
N GLN A 75 -15.68 -22.42 -45.67
CA GLN A 75 -14.37 -22.94 -46.05
C GLN A 75 -14.03 -22.80 -47.52
N SER A 76 -15.05 -22.91 -48.40
CA SER A 76 -14.93 -22.80 -49.85
C SER A 76 -15.19 -21.38 -50.37
N SER A 77 -15.67 -20.47 -49.53
CA SER A 77 -15.95 -19.08 -49.89
C SER A 77 -14.67 -18.30 -50.23
N LYS A 78 -14.61 -17.70 -51.40
CA LYS A 78 -13.46 -16.88 -51.80
C LYS A 78 -13.49 -15.50 -51.15
N GLY A 79 -12.34 -15.03 -50.64
CA GLY A 79 -12.21 -13.75 -49.99
C GLY A 79 -12.57 -13.74 -48.49
N GLY A 80 -12.83 -14.93 -47.88
CA GLY A 80 -13.18 -15.06 -46.48
C GLY A 80 -14.70 -15.19 -46.24
N TYR A 81 -15.11 -15.27 -44.97
CA TYR A 81 -16.55 -15.41 -44.63
C TYR A 81 -16.89 -14.74 -43.29
N PRO A 82 -17.81 -13.78 -43.25
CA PRO A 82 -18.35 -13.07 -44.41
C PRO A 82 -17.24 -12.46 -45.26
N ILE A 83 -17.54 -12.18 -46.53
CA ILE A 83 -16.54 -11.59 -47.43
C ILE A 83 -16.11 -10.26 -46.87
N HIS A 84 -14.82 -10.14 -46.53
CA HIS A 84 -14.20 -8.86 -46.18
C HIS A 84 -13.61 -8.25 -47.42
N ASP A 85 -13.79 -6.96 -47.62
CA ASP A 85 -13.22 -6.21 -48.74
C ASP A 85 -11.69 -6.04 -48.52
N THR A 86 -10.97 -7.16 -48.57
CA THR A 86 -9.52 -7.17 -48.54
C THR A 86 -9.06 -7.41 -49.98
N SER A 87 -8.77 -6.35 -50.70
CA SER A 87 -8.50 -6.27 -52.12
C SER A 87 -7.47 -7.27 -52.70
N ASN A 88 -6.76 -8.05 -51.87
CA ASN A 88 -5.69 -8.95 -52.26
C ASN A 88 -6.00 -10.46 -52.12
N LEU A 89 -7.18 -10.84 -51.60
CA LEU A 89 -7.50 -12.24 -51.23
C LEU A 89 -8.76 -12.78 -51.92
N HIS A 90 -9.34 -12.06 -52.89
CA HIS A 90 -10.60 -12.43 -53.57
C HIS A 90 -10.57 -13.78 -54.29
N ASP A 91 -9.38 -14.27 -54.65
CA ASP A 91 -9.21 -15.52 -55.39
C ASP A 91 -8.96 -16.74 -54.53
N LYS A 92 -8.67 -16.52 -53.21
CA LYS A 92 -8.38 -17.59 -52.23
C LYS A 92 -9.59 -17.92 -51.38
N SER A 93 -9.73 -19.18 -51.00
CA SER A 93 -10.65 -19.66 -49.96
C SER A 93 -9.87 -20.13 -48.74
N ALA A 94 -10.56 -20.44 -47.64
CA ALA A 94 -9.90 -20.98 -46.45
C ALA A 94 -9.26 -22.35 -46.70
N ILE A 95 -9.84 -23.16 -47.55
CA ILE A 95 -9.27 -24.44 -47.97
C ILE A 95 -7.89 -24.25 -48.63
N ASP A 96 -7.72 -23.18 -49.44
CA ASP A 96 -6.44 -22.87 -50.05
C ASP A 96 -5.34 -22.43 -49.07
N CYS A 97 -5.76 -22.12 -47.81
CA CYS A 97 -4.89 -21.70 -46.70
C CYS A 97 -4.59 -22.86 -45.73
N HIS A 98 -5.09 -24.08 -45.97
CA HIS A 98 -4.80 -25.24 -45.16
C HIS A 98 -3.40 -25.78 -45.40
N ILE A 99 -2.41 -25.14 -44.81
CA ILE A 99 -0.98 -25.39 -45.00
C ILE A 99 -0.27 -25.32 -43.64
N ILE A 100 0.71 -26.17 -43.43
CA ILE A 100 1.58 -26.12 -42.24
C ILE A 100 2.61 -25.02 -42.44
N ILE A 101 2.68 -24.12 -41.47
CA ILE A 101 3.63 -22.98 -41.44
C ILE A 101 4.50 -23.02 -40.18
N ASP A 102 5.57 -22.25 -40.22
CA ASP A 102 6.32 -21.95 -39.00
C ASP A 102 5.55 -20.92 -38.16
N GLY A 103 5.30 -21.24 -36.90
CA GLY A 103 4.64 -20.34 -35.97
C GLY A 103 5.40 -19.02 -35.75
N GLY A 104 6.75 -19.07 -35.87
CA GLY A 104 7.61 -17.92 -35.63
C GLY A 104 7.74 -17.58 -34.13
N LYS A 105 8.12 -16.34 -33.87
CA LYS A 105 8.35 -15.82 -32.52
C LYS A 105 7.38 -14.68 -32.22
N ASP A 106 7.07 -14.52 -30.93
CA ASP A 106 6.31 -13.37 -30.42
C ASP A 106 7.16 -12.08 -30.40
N SER A 107 6.60 -11.00 -29.92
CA SER A 107 7.29 -9.69 -29.78
C SER A 107 8.45 -9.71 -28.77
N GLU A 108 8.47 -10.69 -27.86
CA GLU A 108 9.51 -10.86 -26.85
C GLU A 108 10.60 -11.85 -27.29
N GLY A 109 10.43 -12.46 -28.48
CA GLY A 109 11.37 -13.40 -29.05
C GLY A 109 11.17 -14.85 -28.58
N ASN A 110 10.07 -15.18 -27.90
CA ASN A 110 9.71 -16.54 -27.51
C ASN A 110 9.05 -17.27 -28.67
N ASP A 111 9.25 -18.57 -28.75
CA ASP A 111 8.61 -19.41 -29.76
C ASP A 111 7.09 -19.48 -29.52
N MET A 112 6.30 -19.24 -30.57
CA MET A 112 4.82 -19.24 -30.46
C MET A 112 4.25 -20.67 -30.33
N VAL A 113 4.98 -21.68 -30.76
CA VAL A 113 4.65 -23.08 -30.51
C VAL A 113 5.58 -23.61 -29.42
N VAL A 114 5.01 -23.84 -28.23
CA VAL A 114 5.79 -24.17 -27.04
C VAL A 114 5.94 -25.69 -26.91
N GLU A 115 7.16 -26.12 -26.59
CA GLU A 115 7.47 -27.50 -26.28
C GLU A 115 6.75 -27.96 -25.00
N GLY A 116 6.10 -29.12 -25.06
CA GLY A 116 5.38 -29.68 -23.90
C GLY A 116 3.89 -29.37 -23.86
N GLU A 117 3.35 -28.56 -24.78
CA GLU A 117 1.91 -28.28 -24.85
C GLU A 117 1.24 -28.98 -26.05
N GLY A 118 0.05 -29.54 -25.82
CA GLY A 118 -0.78 -30.18 -26.87
C GLY A 118 -0.05 -31.28 -27.64
N THR A 119 -0.16 -31.23 -28.98
CA THR A 119 0.45 -32.19 -29.91
C THR A 119 1.77 -31.67 -30.52
N GLY A 120 2.13 -30.41 -30.32
CA GLY A 120 3.19 -29.71 -31.03
C GLY A 120 2.72 -29.07 -32.35
N PHE A 121 1.45 -29.23 -32.70
CA PHE A 121 0.76 -28.50 -33.75
C PHE A 121 -0.31 -27.63 -33.14
N VAL A 122 -0.33 -26.35 -33.49
CA VAL A 122 -1.34 -25.40 -33.06
C VAL A 122 -2.29 -25.12 -34.23
N HIS A 123 -3.57 -25.41 -34.04
CA HIS A 123 -4.61 -24.99 -34.98
C HIS A 123 -4.80 -23.49 -34.87
N MET A 124 -4.82 -22.80 -36.01
CA MET A 124 -4.90 -21.36 -36.10
C MET A 124 -6.20 -20.91 -36.73
N ALA A 125 -6.87 -19.92 -36.14
CA ALA A 125 -8.15 -19.37 -36.61
C ALA A 125 -8.09 -17.84 -36.62
N GLY A 126 -7.78 -17.23 -37.76
CA GLY A 126 -7.55 -15.80 -37.92
C GLY A 126 -8.69 -14.89 -37.53
N GLY A 127 -9.94 -15.38 -37.58
CA GLY A 127 -11.12 -14.65 -37.10
C GLY A 127 -11.45 -14.80 -35.63
N CYS A 128 -10.70 -15.64 -34.87
CA CYS A 128 -11.03 -16.00 -33.48
C CYS A 128 -9.90 -15.77 -32.49
N GLY A 129 -8.78 -15.14 -32.89
CA GLY A 129 -7.67 -14.83 -31.98
C GLY A 129 -6.79 -13.70 -32.51
N ALA A 130 -6.31 -12.83 -31.63
CA ALA A 130 -5.51 -11.68 -32.05
C ALA A 130 -4.14 -12.07 -32.64
N ILE A 131 -3.52 -13.11 -32.06
CA ILE A 131 -2.25 -13.66 -32.54
C ILE A 131 -2.46 -14.35 -33.89
N ASP A 132 -3.49 -15.18 -33.95
CA ASP A 132 -3.87 -15.90 -35.18
C ASP A 132 -4.16 -14.93 -36.33
N ASN A 133 -4.85 -13.83 -36.02
CA ASN A 133 -5.14 -12.77 -37.01
C ASN A 133 -3.87 -12.11 -37.55
N LYS A 134 -2.88 -11.81 -36.67
CA LYS A 134 -1.58 -11.27 -37.11
C LYS A 134 -0.84 -12.23 -38.05
N ILE A 135 -0.85 -13.53 -37.72
CA ILE A 135 -0.23 -14.56 -38.54
C ILE A 135 -0.96 -14.71 -39.88
N CYS A 136 -2.29 -14.75 -39.87
CA CYS A 136 -3.10 -14.79 -41.10
C CYS A 136 -2.79 -13.63 -42.03
N LYS A 137 -2.68 -12.41 -41.49
CA LYS A 137 -2.28 -11.22 -42.28
C LYS A 137 -0.86 -11.32 -42.80
N ARG A 138 0.09 -11.83 -42.02
CA ARG A 138 1.48 -12.05 -42.43
C ARG A 138 1.58 -13.03 -43.60
N GLU A 139 0.83 -14.13 -43.53
CA GLU A 139 0.88 -15.19 -44.53
C GLU A 139 -0.07 -14.94 -45.73
N GLY A 140 -0.89 -13.92 -45.65
CA GLY A 140 -1.90 -13.62 -46.66
C GLY A 140 -2.98 -14.71 -46.78
N PHE A 141 -3.47 -15.16 -45.61
CA PHE A 141 -4.57 -16.12 -45.47
C PHE A 141 -5.90 -15.40 -45.35
N VAL A 142 -6.96 -16.03 -45.87
CA VAL A 142 -8.32 -15.53 -45.71
C VAL A 142 -8.83 -15.83 -44.31
N GLU A 143 -9.72 -14.98 -43.82
CA GLU A 143 -10.26 -15.07 -42.46
C GLU A 143 -11.73 -15.52 -42.49
N ILE A 144 -12.10 -16.32 -41.50
CA ILE A 144 -13.51 -16.69 -41.26
C ILE A 144 -13.90 -16.11 -39.91
N SER A 145 -14.96 -15.26 -39.90
CA SER A 145 -15.56 -14.70 -38.69
C SER A 145 -16.90 -15.41 -38.42
N PRO A 146 -16.87 -16.51 -37.62
CA PRO A 146 -17.98 -17.47 -37.61
C PRO A 146 -19.20 -17.06 -36.82
N ILE A 147 -19.16 -15.97 -36.04
CA ILE A 147 -20.19 -15.63 -35.06
C ILE A 147 -20.79 -14.24 -35.23
N ASP A 148 -22.07 -14.14 -34.85
CA ASP A 148 -22.82 -12.88 -34.81
C ASP A 148 -22.52 -12.08 -33.50
N ASN A 149 -23.28 -10.99 -33.26
CA ASN A 149 -23.12 -10.16 -32.07
C ASN A 149 -23.65 -10.80 -30.79
N GLN A 150 -24.37 -11.90 -30.87
CA GLN A 150 -24.89 -12.71 -29.77
C GLN A 150 -24.03 -13.95 -29.50
N ALA A 151 -22.87 -14.07 -30.17
CA ALA A 151 -22.00 -15.22 -30.09
C ALA A 151 -22.61 -16.51 -30.65
N ASN A 152 -23.53 -16.43 -31.59
CA ASN A 152 -24.10 -17.58 -32.29
C ASN A 152 -23.39 -17.76 -33.64
N PHE A 153 -23.22 -19.02 -34.10
CA PHE A 153 -22.74 -19.28 -35.43
C PHE A 153 -23.64 -18.66 -36.48
N ILE A 154 -23.09 -17.92 -37.42
CA ILE A 154 -23.81 -17.32 -38.54
C ILE A 154 -24.26 -18.39 -39.53
N HIS A 155 -25.06 -18.02 -40.56
CA HIS A 155 -25.43 -18.93 -41.61
C HIS A 155 -24.21 -19.52 -42.34
N GLY A 156 -24.33 -20.74 -42.90
CA GLY A 156 -23.29 -21.43 -43.63
C GLY A 156 -22.51 -22.49 -42.83
N PHE A 157 -22.75 -22.61 -41.53
CA PHE A 157 -22.10 -23.58 -40.67
C PHE A 157 -22.92 -24.85 -40.43
N ASP A 158 -23.80 -25.21 -41.37
CA ASP A 158 -24.64 -26.42 -41.33
C ASP A 158 -25.34 -26.59 -39.99
N PHE A 159 -25.22 -27.73 -39.30
CA PHE A 159 -25.83 -28.03 -38.00
C PHE A 159 -25.43 -27.09 -36.86
N MET A 160 -24.39 -26.33 -37.03
CA MET A 160 -23.91 -25.35 -36.04
C MET A 160 -24.61 -23.99 -36.19
N SER A 161 -25.16 -23.66 -37.38
CA SER A 161 -25.75 -22.35 -37.67
C SER A 161 -26.85 -21.99 -36.66
N GLY A 162 -26.74 -20.81 -36.03
CA GLY A 162 -27.66 -20.30 -35.01
C GLY A 162 -27.44 -20.86 -33.60
N LEU A 163 -26.48 -21.77 -33.40
CA LEU A 163 -26.14 -22.26 -32.07
C LEU A 163 -25.11 -21.33 -31.39
N SER A 164 -25.25 -21.15 -30.08
CA SER A 164 -24.28 -20.38 -29.31
C SER A 164 -22.96 -21.13 -29.16
N VAL A 165 -21.83 -20.42 -29.34
CA VAL A 165 -20.49 -21.00 -29.19
C VAL A 165 -20.12 -21.28 -27.74
N THR A 166 -20.82 -20.64 -26.78
CA THR A 166 -20.61 -20.84 -25.33
C THR A 166 -21.53 -21.92 -24.74
N ASP A 167 -22.44 -22.48 -25.55
CA ASP A 167 -23.35 -23.53 -25.07
C ASP A 167 -22.61 -24.89 -25.11
N PRO A 168 -22.48 -25.60 -23.95
CA PRO A 168 -21.92 -26.96 -23.91
C PRO A 168 -22.57 -27.95 -24.86
N GLU A 169 -23.86 -27.80 -25.18
CA GLU A 169 -24.55 -28.66 -26.15
C GLU A 169 -23.99 -28.51 -27.57
N THR A 170 -23.55 -27.31 -27.95
CA THR A 170 -22.90 -27.05 -29.23
C THR A 170 -21.59 -27.85 -29.36
N ALA A 171 -20.79 -27.85 -28.30
CA ALA A 171 -19.55 -28.66 -28.24
C ALA A 171 -19.84 -30.16 -28.40
N GLN A 172 -20.92 -30.66 -27.72
CA GLN A 172 -21.32 -32.08 -27.83
C GLN A 172 -21.77 -32.46 -29.25
N LYS A 173 -22.47 -31.57 -29.96
CA LYS A 173 -22.88 -31.80 -31.36
C LYS A 173 -21.67 -31.89 -32.29
N ILE A 174 -20.66 -31.00 -32.09
CA ILE A 174 -19.39 -31.01 -32.83
C ILE A 174 -18.65 -32.32 -32.58
N ILE A 175 -18.49 -32.71 -31.31
CA ILE A 175 -17.84 -33.97 -30.91
C ILE A 175 -18.53 -35.17 -31.53
N SER A 176 -19.88 -35.21 -31.52
CA SER A 176 -20.65 -36.28 -32.11
C SER A 176 -20.43 -36.38 -33.62
N ASN A 177 -20.47 -35.24 -34.34
CA ASN A 177 -20.21 -35.18 -35.79
C ASN A 177 -18.78 -35.70 -36.13
N LEU A 178 -17.77 -35.26 -35.39
CA LEU A 178 -16.37 -35.73 -35.59
C LEU A 178 -16.26 -37.25 -35.33
N LYS A 179 -16.97 -37.75 -34.32
CA LYS A 179 -16.97 -39.20 -34.00
C LYS A 179 -17.66 -40.03 -35.10
N GLU A 180 -18.78 -39.59 -35.60
CA GLU A 180 -19.49 -40.27 -36.67
C GLU A 180 -18.69 -40.38 -37.97
N ARG A 181 -17.84 -39.36 -38.18
CA ARG A 181 -16.92 -39.30 -39.35
C ARG A 181 -15.56 -39.91 -39.17
N ASP A 182 -15.32 -40.63 -38.03
CA ASP A 182 -14.04 -41.23 -37.65
C ASP A 182 -12.84 -40.23 -37.66
N LEU A 183 -13.13 -38.96 -37.25
CA LEU A 183 -12.13 -37.90 -37.17
C LEU A 183 -11.75 -37.56 -35.71
N LEU A 184 -12.36 -38.23 -34.73
CA LEU A 184 -12.16 -37.93 -33.31
C LEU A 184 -11.19 -38.93 -32.69
N LEU A 185 -10.01 -38.48 -32.24
CA LEU A 185 -9.06 -39.31 -31.51
C LEU A 185 -9.43 -39.44 -30.03
N TYR A 186 -9.63 -38.32 -29.33
CA TYR A 186 -9.84 -38.30 -27.89
C TYR A 186 -10.56 -37.06 -27.47
N VAL A 187 -11.32 -37.14 -26.36
CA VAL A 187 -11.99 -36.00 -25.69
C VAL A 187 -11.58 -36.01 -24.24
N GLU A 188 -11.27 -34.84 -23.71
CA GLU A 188 -10.94 -34.65 -22.30
C GLU A 188 -11.37 -33.27 -21.80
N ASP A 189 -11.63 -33.17 -20.51
CA ASP A 189 -11.86 -31.90 -19.83
C ASP A 189 -10.50 -31.27 -19.54
N TYR A 190 -10.18 -30.19 -20.25
CA TYR A 190 -8.90 -29.49 -20.14
C TYR A 190 -9.04 -28.26 -19.27
N PRO A 191 -8.43 -28.22 -18.05
CA PRO A 191 -8.51 -27.06 -17.17
C PRO A 191 -7.68 -25.91 -17.72
N HIS A 192 -8.26 -24.73 -17.79
CA HIS A 192 -7.60 -23.49 -18.19
C HIS A 192 -8.28 -22.28 -17.57
N ILE A 193 -7.56 -21.17 -17.47
CA ILE A 193 -8.14 -19.88 -17.06
C ILE A 193 -8.86 -19.28 -18.26
N TYR A 194 -10.13 -18.92 -18.08
CA TYR A 194 -10.94 -18.34 -19.14
C TYR A 194 -11.48 -16.96 -18.73
N PRO A 195 -11.42 -15.95 -19.60
CA PRO A 195 -11.91 -14.62 -19.27
C PRO A 195 -13.42 -14.56 -19.25
N HIS A 196 -13.99 -13.96 -18.21
CA HIS A 196 -15.40 -13.68 -18.07
C HIS A 196 -15.68 -12.18 -18.02
N CYS A 197 -16.86 -11.77 -18.46
CA CYS A 197 -17.31 -10.39 -18.32
C CYS A 197 -17.45 -10.04 -16.83
N TRP A 198 -16.69 -9.05 -16.35
CA TRP A 198 -16.71 -8.62 -14.95
C TRP A 198 -18.09 -8.13 -14.46
N ARG A 199 -19.00 -7.75 -15.39
CA ARG A 199 -20.31 -7.22 -15.06
C ARG A 199 -21.39 -8.31 -15.08
N SER A 200 -21.45 -9.14 -16.13
CA SER A 200 -22.50 -10.16 -16.32
C SER A 200 -22.05 -11.55 -15.89
N GLY A 201 -20.76 -11.82 -15.80
CA GLY A 201 -20.20 -13.14 -15.53
C GLY A 201 -20.15 -14.07 -16.75
N ASP A 202 -20.64 -13.62 -17.92
CA ASP A 202 -20.65 -14.42 -19.16
C ASP A 202 -19.22 -14.65 -19.67
N GLU A 203 -19.01 -15.78 -20.32
CA GLU A 203 -17.78 -16.09 -21.03
C GLU A 203 -17.51 -15.11 -22.17
N LEU A 204 -16.27 -14.66 -22.30
CA LEU A 204 -15.86 -13.76 -23.39
C LEU A 204 -15.44 -14.57 -24.63
N VAL A 205 -15.87 -14.13 -25.79
CA VAL A 205 -15.49 -14.72 -27.08
C VAL A 205 -14.70 -13.73 -27.93
N PHE A 206 -13.80 -14.23 -28.73
CA PHE A 206 -13.09 -13.41 -29.72
C PHE A 206 -13.95 -13.26 -30.98
N LYS A 207 -14.09 -12.01 -31.42
CA LYS A 207 -14.82 -11.66 -32.64
C LYS A 207 -14.11 -10.49 -33.33
N GLN A 208 -14.01 -10.54 -34.63
CA GLN A 208 -13.62 -9.38 -35.43
C GLN A 208 -14.78 -8.38 -35.50
N VAL A 209 -14.45 -7.11 -35.30
CA VAL A 209 -15.42 -6.01 -35.38
C VAL A 209 -14.75 -4.83 -36.11
N ASP A 210 -15.54 -4.08 -36.86
CA ASP A 210 -15.11 -2.83 -37.47
C ASP A 210 -15.23 -1.71 -36.45
N GLU A 211 -14.11 -1.09 -36.15
CA GLU A 211 -14.00 -0.01 -35.20
C GLU A 211 -13.12 1.11 -35.73
N TRP A 212 -13.26 2.30 -35.17
CA TRP A 212 -12.43 3.44 -35.51
C TRP A 212 -11.20 3.50 -34.59
N TYR A 213 -10.05 3.73 -35.21
CA TYR A 213 -8.76 3.79 -34.52
C TYR A 213 -8.02 5.09 -34.81
N ILE A 214 -7.28 5.58 -33.83
CA ILE A 214 -6.21 6.54 -34.05
C ILE A 214 -4.93 5.72 -34.29
N ASN A 215 -4.28 5.95 -35.44
CA ASN A 215 -2.98 5.37 -35.70
C ASN A 215 -1.96 5.88 -34.70
N MET A 216 -1.17 4.99 -34.09
CA MET A 216 -0.25 5.31 -33.00
C MET A 216 1.22 5.15 -33.41
N ASP A 217 1.57 5.25 -34.68
CA ASP A 217 2.97 5.17 -35.17
C ASP A 217 3.86 6.29 -34.59
N TRP A 218 3.24 7.33 -34.03
CA TRP A 218 3.90 8.45 -33.37
C TRP A 218 4.12 8.26 -31.86
N ARG A 219 3.96 7.04 -31.32
CA ARG A 219 4.07 6.72 -29.87
C ARG A 219 5.39 7.14 -29.23
N ASN A 220 6.47 7.24 -29.99
CA ASN A 220 7.75 7.74 -29.50
C ASN A 220 7.68 9.18 -28.99
N LYS A 221 6.74 9.98 -29.51
CA LYS A 221 6.48 11.33 -29.01
C LYS A 221 5.85 11.28 -27.61
N ILE A 222 5.00 10.31 -27.34
CA ILE A 222 4.42 10.09 -26.02
C ILE A 222 5.51 9.65 -25.03
N LYS A 223 6.41 8.74 -25.43
CA LYS A 223 7.51 8.28 -24.58
C LYS A 223 8.40 9.42 -24.10
N SER A 224 8.72 10.39 -24.97
CA SER A 224 9.51 11.55 -24.55
C SER A 224 8.79 12.41 -23.51
N VAL A 225 7.47 12.50 -23.58
CA VAL A 225 6.64 13.21 -22.60
C VAL A 225 6.56 12.47 -21.27
N VAL A 226 6.51 11.13 -21.29
CA VAL A 226 6.52 10.28 -20.08
C VAL A 226 7.78 10.52 -19.24
N ASP A 227 8.92 10.78 -19.88
CA ASP A 227 10.21 11.02 -19.23
C ASP A 227 10.29 12.38 -18.51
N GLU A 228 9.40 13.33 -18.83
CA GLU A 228 9.32 14.64 -18.17
C GLU A 228 8.60 14.59 -16.82
N ILE A 229 7.89 13.50 -16.50
CA ILE A 229 6.97 13.39 -15.37
C ILE A 229 7.69 12.83 -14.15
N ASN A 230 7.42 13.42 -12.98
CA ASN A 230 7.81 12.86 -11.70
C ASN A 230 6.83 11.74 -11.30
N TRP A 231 7.24 10.49 -11.50
CA TRP A 231 6.46 9.30 -11.17
C TRP A 231 6.73 8.85 -9.73
N ILE A 232 5.69 8.69 -8.93
CA ILE A 232 5.74 8.17 -7.56
C ILE A 232 4.78 6.97 -7.44
N PRO A 233 5.29 5.75 -7.26
CA PRO A 233 6.69 5.33 -7.29
C PRO A 233 7.31 5.40 -8.69
N SER A 234 8.64 5.53 -8.73
CA SER A 234 9.39 5.78 -9.98
C SER A 234 9.26 4.68 -11.05
N TRP A 235 9.01 3.43 -10.65
CA TRP A 235 8.81 2.31 -11.57
C TRP A 235 7.55 2.48 -12.46
N GLY A 236 6.65 3.41 -12.09
CA GLY A 236 5.48 3.75 -12.91
C GLY A 236 5.85 4.21 -14.31
N ARG A 237 6.96 4.96 -14.44
CA ARG A 237 7.51 5.37 -15.74
C ARG A 237 7.80 4.17 -16.64
N ASP A 238 8.49 3.17 -16.11
CA ASP A 238 8.91 1.99 -16.88
C ASP A 238 7.69 1.17 -17.32
N ARG A 239 6.64 1.12 -16.49
CA ARG A 239 5.37 0.47 -16.85
C ARG A 239 4.61 1.19 -17.96
N GLU A 240 4.62 2.52 -17.97
CA GLU A 240 4.01 3.27 -19.07
C GLU A 240 4.78 3.07 -20.36
N HIS A 241 6.13 3.03 -20.31
CA HIS A 241 6.95 2.66 -21.48
C HIS A 241 6.63 1.26 -21.98
N ASP A 242 6.54 0.26 -21.10
CA ASP A 242 6.15 -1.11 -21.47
C ASP A 242 4.79 -1.14 -22.17
N TRP A 243 3.82 -0.38 -21.68
CA TRP A 243 2.51 -0.27 -22.33
C TRP A 243 2.63 0.33 -23.72
N LEU A 244 3.34 1.44 -23.89
CA LEU A 244 3.52 2.12 -25.17
C LEU A 244 4.29 1.27 -26.18
N ASP A 245 5.19 0.39 -25.73
CA ASP A 245 5.92 -0.53 -26.61
C ASP A 245 5.04 -1.65 -27.16
N ASN A 246 4.10 -2.13 -26.35
CA ASN A 246 3.27 -3.29 -26.65
C ASN A 246 1.88 -2.96 -27.17
N MET A 247 1.43 -1.69 -27.09
CA MET A 247 0.12 -1.28 -27.58
C MET A 247 0.03 -1.24 -29.09
N GLY A 248 -1.17 -1.54 -29.63
CA GLY A 248 -1.54 -1.30 -31.03
C GLY A 248 -2.06 0.12 -31.26
N ASP A 249 -2.83 0.30 -32.34
CA ASP A 249 -3.57 1.53 -32.58
C ASP A 249 -4.66 1.74 -31.53
N TRP A 250 -4.99 2.98 -31.24
CA TRP A 250 -5.94 3.31 -30.17
C TRP A 250 -7.37 3.26 -30.68
N MET A 251 -8.15 2.28 -30.23
CA MET A 251 -9.57 2.16 -30.55
C MET A 251 -10.39 3.25 -29.87
N ILE A 252 -11.03 4.11 -30.63
CA ILE A 252 -11.79 5.26 -30.14
C ILE A 252 -13.30 5.12 -30.26
N SER A 253 -13.83 4.09 -30.94
CA SER A 253 -15.27 3.87 -31.09
C SER A 253 -15.80 2.80 -30.15
N LYS A 254 -17.10 2.87 -29.85
CA LYS A 254 -17.87 1.88 -29.09
C LYS A 254 -19.24 1.69 -29.71
N LYS A 255 -19.64 0.42 -29.88
CA LYS A 255 -20.94 0.01 -30.34
C LYS A 255 -22.00 0.15 -29.23
N ARG A 256 -22.25 1.39 -28.79
CA ARG A 256 -23.22 1.74 -27.73
C ARG A 256 -24.15 2.85 -28.20
N PHE A 257 -25.33 2.94 -27.58
CA PHE A 257 -26.24 4.03 -27.88
C PHE A 257 -25.82 5.33 -27.17
N TRP A 258 -25.52 5.27 -25.87
CA TRP A 258 -25.18 6.44 -25.07
C TRP A 258 -23.69 6.64 -24.91
N GLY A 259 -23.26 7.86 -25.09
CA GLY A 259 -21.89 8.36 -25.04
C GLY A 259 -21.72 9.58 -25.93
N LEU A 260 -20.55 10.23 -25.91
CA LEU A 260 -20.27 11.29 -26.89
C LEU A 260 -20.27 10.69 -28.30
N ALA A 261 -21.16 11.18 -29.13
CA ALA A 261 -21.26 10.73 -30.53
C ALA A 261 -19.99 11.16 -31.29
N LEU A 262 -19.31 10.20 -31.91
CA LEU A 262 -18.12 10.54 -32.71
C LEU A 262 -18.52 11.44 -33.90
N PRO A 263 -17.84 12.56 -34.13
CA PRO A 263 -18.21 13.52 -35.17
C PRO A 263 -17.68 13.11 -36.56
N ILE A 264 -17.95 11.88 -36.97
CA ILE A 264 -17.45 11.27 -38.20
C ILE A 264 -18.62 10.98 -39.13
N TRP A 265 -18.60 11.52 -40.34
CA TRP A 265 -19.56 11.25 -41.40
C TRP A 265 -18.90 10.43 -42.50
N THR A 266 -19.56 9.39 -42.96
CA THR A 266 -19.09 8.50 -44.03
C THR A 266 -19.91 8.68 -45.29
N PHE A 267 -19.33 8.43 -46.46
CA PHE A 267 -19.89 8.64 -47.78
C PHE A 267 -19.85 7.34 -48.60
N GLU A 268 -20.68 7.28 -49.64
CA GLU A 268 -20.80 6.09 -50.51
C GLU A 268 -19.50 5.68 -51.22
N ASP A 269 -18.57 6.60 -51.40
CA ASP A 269 -17.25 6.33 -52.00
C ASP A 269 -16.21 5.79 -51.02
N GLY A 270 -16.62 5.48 -49.79
CA GLY A 270 -15.74 4.99 -48.69
C GLY A 270 -14.93 6.10 -48.01
N THR A 271 -15.10 7.35 -48.43
CA THR A 271 -14.43 8.48 -47.77
C THR A 271 -15.17 8.86 -46.45
N PHE A 272 -14.50 9.60 -45.61
CA PHE A 272 -15.08 10.15 -44.38
C PHE A 272 -14.67 11.60 -44.16
N HIS A 273 -15.44 12.32 -43.38
CA HIS A 273 -15.15 13.66 -42.91
C HIS A 273 -15.37 13.77 -41.39
N VAL A 274 -14.44 14.40 -40.67
CA VAL A 274 -14.55 14.66 -39.24
C VAL A 274 -14.94 16.10 -39.04
N ILE A 275 -16.02 16.34 -38.34
CA ILE A 275 -16.55 17.68 -38.03
C ILE A 275 -15.84 18.22 -36.78
N GLY A 276 -15.25 19.41 -36.87
CA GLY A 276 -14.49 20.05 -35.81
C GLY A 276 -15.30 20.97 -34.90
N SER A 277 -16.48 21.46 -35.37
CA SER A 277 -17.32 22.35 -34.57
C SER A 277 -18.80 22.26 -34.95
N LYS A 278 -19.68 22.82 -34.09
CA LYS A 278 -21.10 22.92 -34.36
C LYS A 278 -21.37 23.88 -35.55
N GLU A 279 -20.56 24.91 -35.70
CA GLU A 279 -20.64 25.87 -36.82
C GLU A 279 -20.32 25.20 -38.15
N GLU A 280 -19.25 24.42 -38.20
CA GLU A 280 -18.91 23.62 -39.39
C GLU A 280 -20.02 22.63 -39.72
N LEU A 281 -20.56 21.92 -38.72
CA LEU A 281 -21.69 21.01 -38.93
C LEU A 281 -22.88 21.72 -39.55
N LYS A 282 -23.19 22.92 -39.08
CA LYS A 282 -24.30 23.74 -39.61
C LYS A 282 -24.07 24.17 -41.07
N GLU A 283 -22.84 24.56 -41.38
CA GLU A 283 -22.46 25.00 -42.72
C GLU A 283 -22.57 23.87 -43.75
N LEU A 284 -22.14 22.68 -43.35
CA LEU A 284 -22.15 21.51 -44.21
C LEU A 284 -23.46 20.74 -44.23
N ALA A 285 -24.37 21.01 -43.29
CA ALA A 285 -25.65 20.32 -43.15
C ALA A 285 -26.55 20.55 -44.37
N VAL A 286 -27.08 19.48 -44.95
CA VAL A 286 -28.07 19.52 -46.05
C VAL A 286 -29.43 18.99 -45.60
N GLU A 287 -29.51 18.24 -44.51
CA GLU A 287 -30.74 17.69 -43.95
C GLU A 287 -30.63 17.51 -42.45
N GLY A 288 -31.70 17.66 -41.69
CA GLY A 288 -31.84 17.28 -40.28
C GLY A 288 -31.28 18.30 -39.26
N TRP A 289 -30.72 19.42 -39.71
CA TRP A 289 -30.20 20.47 -38.79
C TRP A 289 -31.27 20.97 -37.85
N GLU A 290 -32.46 21.18 -38.34
CA GLU A 290 -33.61 21.69 -37.57
C GLU A 290 -34.04 20.76 -36.42
N LYS A 291 -33.72 19.46 -36.50
CA LYS A 291 -33.95 18.50 -35.42
C LYS A 291 -32.81 18.51 -34.39
N PHE A 292 -31.62 18.87 -34.80
CA PHE A 292 -30.44 18.90 -33.98
C PHE A 292 -30.30 20.24 -33.25
N ASP A 293 -30.63 21.36 -33.88
CA ASP A 293 -30.38 22.69 -33.32
C ASP A 293 -31.15 22.90 -32.00
N GLY A 294 -30.44 23.36 -30.97
CA GLY A 294 -30.95 23.50 -29.61
C GLY A 294 -30.85 22.20 -28.76
N ASN A 295 -30.47 21.08 -29.35
CA ASN A 295 -30.22 19.84 -28.63
C ASN A 295 -28.74 19.57 -28.39
N THR A 296 -28.47 18.57 -27.54
CA THR A 296 -27.10 18.13 -27.25
C THR A 296 -26.49 17.34 -28.42
N PRO A 297 -25.15 17.31 -28.56
CA PRO A 297 -24.48 16.56 -29.64
C PRO A 297 -24.47 15.03 -29.40
N HIS A 298 -25.47 14.53 -28.69
CA HIS A 298 -25.65 13.10 -28.41
C HIS A 298 -26.66 12.47 -29.38
N ARG A 299 -26.64 11.15 -29.44
CA ARG A 299 -27.69 10.39 -30.07
C ARG A 299 -29.04 10.59 -29.36
N PRO A 300 -30.21 10.63 -30.06
CA PRO A 300 -30.34 10.47 -31.50
C PRO A 300 -30.20 11.79 -32.28
N TRP A 301 -30.03 12.92 -31.62
CA TRP A 301 -30.17 14.24 -32.21
C TRP A 301 -29.16 14.50 -33.35
N VAL A 302 -27.88 14.22 -33.09
CA VAL A 302 -26.81 14.44 -34.07
C VAL A 302 -26.94 13.50 -35.29
N ASP A 303 -27.55 12.31 -35.12
CA ASP A 303 -27.68 11.32 -36.17
C ASP A 303 -28.67 11.77 -37.29
N TYR A 304 -29.54 12.76 -36.99
CA TYR A 304 -30.43 13.32 -38.02
C TYR A 304 -29.70 14.16 -39.05
N VAL A 305 -28.52 14.68 -38.74
CA VAL A 305 -27.81 15.64 -39.61
C VAL A 305 -27.04 14.86 -40.68
N LYS A 306 -27.43 15.11 -41.96
CA LYS A 306 -26.65 14.70 -43.11
C LYS A 306 -25.84 15.88 -43.62
N ILE A 307 -24.61 15.62 -44.02
CA ILE A 307 -23.69 16.67 -44.52
C ILE A 307 -23.31 16.41 -45.96
N LYS A 308 -22.89 17.50 -46.63
CA LYS A 308 -22.29 17.43 -47.98
C LYS A 308 -20.78 17.43 -47.82
N HIS A 309 -20.11 16.42 -48.37
CA HIS A 309 -18.64 16.34 -48.30
C HIS A 309 -18.00 17.55 -49.00
N PRO A 310 -17.07 18.27 -48.33
CA PRO A 310 -16.52 19.54 -48.86
C PRO A 310 -15.81 19.43 -50.21
N LYS A 311 -15.22 18.26 -50.52
CA LYS A 311 -14.47 18.02 -51.75
C LYS A 311 -15.26 17.26 -52.81
N SER A 312 -15.89 16.14 -52.47
CA SER A 312 -16.61 15.29 -53.44
C SER A 312 -18.02 15.74 -53.74
N GLY A 313 -18.64 16.50 -52.78
CA GLY A 313 -20.03 16.93 -52.90
C GLY A 313 -21.07 15.83 -52.60
N LEU A 314 -20.64 14.61 -52.21
CA LEU A 314 -21.49 13.50 -51.81
C LEU A 314 -22.20 13.83 -50.49
N ILE A 315 -23.37 13.22 -50.32
CA ILE A 315 -24.10 13.37 -49.04
C ILE A 315 -23.76 12.18 -48.18
N GLY A 316 -23.37 12.42 -46.93
CA GLY A 316 -22.98 11.42 -45.97
C GLY A 316 -23.82 11.47 -44.71
N THR A 317 -23.80 10.36 -43.99
CA THR A 317 -24.42 10.19 -42.66
C THR A 317 -23.36 9.95 -41.60
N ARG A 318 -23.68 10.35 -40.36
CA ARG A 318 -22.80 10.09 -39.21
C ARG A 318 -22.75 8.57 -38.94
N ILE A 319 -21.57 8.10 -38.52
CA ILE A 319 -21.45 6.72 -37.99
C ILE A 319 -22.29 6.56 -36.71
N GLU A 320 -22.82 5.38 -36.48
CA GLU A 320 -23.66 5.15 -35.29
C GLU A 320 -22.87 5.09 -33.98
N ASP A 321 -21.58 4.91 -34.07
CA ASP A 321 -20.71 4.72 -32.91
C ASP A 321 -20.61 5.95 -32.01
N VAL A 322 -20.38 5.68 -30.70
CA VAL A 322 -20.04 6.69 -29.70
C VAL A 322 -18.56 6.59 -29.32
N GLY A 323 -18.01 7.64 -28.73
CA GLY A 323 -16.61 7.71 -28.34
C GLY A 323 -16.27 6.75 -27.20
N ASN A 324 -15.02 6.31 -27.20
CA ASN A 324 -14.43 5.64 -26.05
C ASN A 324 -14.34 6.64 -24.89
N PRO A 325 -14.84 6.32 -23.67
CA PRO A 325 -14.81 7.24 -22.53
C PRO A 325 -13.40 7.73 -22.16
N TRP A 326 -12.37 6.97 -22.48
CA TRP A 326 -11.00 7.40 -22.23
C TRP A 326 -10.51 8.47 -23.21
N LEU A 327 -11.06 8.53 -24.41
CA LEU A 327 -10.84 9.65 -25.33
C LEU A 327 -11.41 10.94 -24.71
N ASP A 328 -12.65 10.87 -24.19
CA ASP A 328 -13.28 11.99 -23.51
C ASP A 328 -12.49 12.45 -22.30
N ALA A 329 -12.01 11.50 -21.47
CA ALA A 329 -11.17 11.80 -20.31
C ALA A 329 -9.83 12.45 -20.70
N GLY A 330 -9.22 12.01 -21.80
CA GLY A 330 -7.94 12.54 -22.27
C GLY A 330 -8.03 13.99 -22.78
N ILE A 331 -9.18 14.41 -23.29
CA ILE A 331 -9.37 15.79 -23.80
C ILE A 331 -9.82 16.78 -22.76
N VAL A 332 -10.15 16.37 -21.51
CA VAL A 332 -10.65 17.25 -20.46
C VAL A 332 -9.78 18.48 -20.22
N PRO A 333 -8.44 18.40 -20.14
CA PRO A 333 -7.60 19.59 -19.97
C PRO A 333 -7.74 20.63 -21.09
N PHE A 334 -8.18 20.21 -22.26
CA PHE A 334 -8.35 21.05 -23.45
C PHE A 334 -9.80 21.53 -23.64
N SER A 335 -10.78 20.70 -23.32
CA SER A 335 -12.20 20.98 -23.54
C SER A 335 -12.83 21.82 -22.42
N THR A 336 -12.29 21.81 -21.20
CA THR A 336 -12.92 22.46 -20.03
C THR A 336 -12.18 23.68 -19.53
N MET A 337 -10.93 23.90 -19.95
CA MET A 337 -10.05 24.94 -19.42
C MET A 337 -9.79 26.08 -20.44
N LYS A 338 -10.73 26.36 -21.31
CA LYS A 338 -10.70 27.47 -22.30
C LYS A 338 -9.53 27.40 -23.30
N TYR A 339 -9.07 26.23 -23.68
CA TYR A 339 -7.93 26.05 -24.59
C TYR A 339 -8.03 26.86 -25.88
N PHE A 340 -9.23 26.92 -26.50
CA PHE A 340 -9.49 27.68 -27.72
C PHE A 340 -10.00 29.11 -27.45
N GLU A 341 -10.57 29.36 -26.27
CA GLU A 341 -11.21 30.65 -25.94
C GLU A 341 -10.23 31.64 -25.32
N ASP A 342 -9.35 31.15 -24.41
CA ASP A 342 -8.36 31.96 -23.67
C ASP A 342 -7.11 31.12 -23.41
N LYS A 343 -6.21 31.13 -24.38
CA LYS A 343 -4.97 30.34 -24.33
C LYS A 343 -4.07 30.75 -23.15
N SER A 344 -4.09 32.03 -22.76
CA SER A 344 -3.25 32.52 -21.66
C SER A 344 -3.74 31.99 -20.31
N TYR A 345 -5.04 31.95 -20.09
CA TYR A 345 -5.63 31.30 -18.93
C TYR A 345 -5.28 29.82 -18.90
N TRP A 346 -5.40 29.12 -20.04
CA TRP A 346 -5.05 27.73 -20.14
C TRP A 346 -3.57 27.46 -19.79
N GLU A 347 -2.65 28.28 -20.28
CA GLU A 347 -1.22 28.16 -20.02
C GLU A 347 -0.84 28.39 -18.54
N GLU A 348 -1.63 29.17 -17.80
CA GLU A 348 -1.46 29.37 -16.37
C GLU A 348 -1.74 28.06 -15.57
N TRP A 349 -2.71 27.26 -16.02
CA TRP A 349 -3.19 26.09 -15.28
C TRP A 349 -2.70 24.75 -15.84
N PHE A 350 -2.15 24.73 -17.04
CA PHE A 350 -1.64 23.54 -17.68
C PHE A 350 -0.09 23.57 -17.77
N PRO A 351 0.60 22.47 -17.43
CA PRO A 351 0.11 21.17 -17.00
C PRO A 351 -0.41 21.16 -15.54
N ALA A 352 -1.20 20.15 -15.17
CA ALA A 352 -1.58 19.96 -13.77
C ALA A 352 -0.34 19.76 -12.89
N ASP A 353 -0.34 20.35 -11.68
CA ASP A 353 0.79 20.19 -10.77
C ASP A 353 0.88 18.77 -10.20
N PHE A 354 -0.27 18.13 -9.98
CA PHE A 354 -0.37 16.83 -9.34
C PHE A 354 -1.62 16.08 -9.80
N ILE A 355 -1.45 14.78 -10.07
CA ILE A 355 -2.55 13.83 -10.22
C ILE A 355 -2.30 12.58 -9.38
N THR A 356 -3.35 11.89 -9.01
CA THR A 356 -3.27 10.61 -8.29
C THR A 356 -4.37 9.67 -8.75
N GLU A 357 -4.01 8.40 -8.92
CA GLU A 357 -4.94 7.33 -9.29
C GLU A 357 -4.30 5.95 -9.03
N CYS A 358 -5.13 4.91 -9.10
CA CYS A 358 -4.72 3.53 -8.93
C CYS A 358 -3.83 3.03 -10.08
N PHE A 359 -2.61 2.63 -9.78
CA PHE A 359 -1.65 2.14 -10.79
C PHE A 359 -2.12 0.90 -11.57
N PRO A 360 -2.64 -0.17 -10.96
CA PRO A 360 -2.88 -1.42 -11.69
C PRO A 360 -3.75 -1.33 -12.95
N GLY A 361 -4.56 -0.28 -13.08
CA GLY A 361 -5.48 -0.16 -14.22
C GLY A 361 -5.23 1.01 -15.16
N GLN A 362 -4.52 2.05 -14.73
CA GLN A 362 -4.57 3.36 -15.37
C GLN A 362 -3.48 3.61 -16.42
N PHE A 363 -2.42 2.79 -16.47
CA PHE A 363 -1.38 2.88 -17.51
C PHE A 363 -1.93 2.80 -18.94
N ARG A 364 -2.95 1.98 -19.16
CA ARG A 364 -3.63 1.80 -20.45
C ARG A 364 -4.98 2.51 -20.55
N ASN A 365 -5.33 3.32 -19.56
CA ASN A 365 -6.62 4.01 -19.47
C ASN A 365 -6.40 5.52 -19.34
N TRP A 366 -6.56 6.08 -18.14
CA TRP A 366 -6.54 7.52 -17.92
C TRP A 366 -5.18 8.16 -18.16
N PHE A 367 -4.10 7.57 -17.66
CA PHE A 367 -2.75 8.12 -17.88
C PHE A 367 -2.43 8.15 -19.36
N TYR A 368 -2.60 7.01 -20.03
CA TYR A 368 -2.40 6.89 -21.45
C TYR A 368 -3.22 7.92 -22.26
N SER A 369 -4.50 8.10 -21.94
CA SER A 369 -5.37 9.01 -22.69
C SER A 369 -4.94 10.47 -22.53
N LEU A 370 -4.57 10.90 -21.30
CA LEU A 370 -4.02 12.22 -21.04
C LEU A 370 -2.68 12.44 -21.77
N LEU A 371 -1.78 11.46 -21.68
CA LEU A 371 -0.47 11.48 -22.33
C LEU A 371 -0.60 11.56 -23.86
N ALA A 372 -1.47 10.75 -24.47
CA ALA A 372 -1.69 10.74 -25.90
C ALA A 372 -2.24 12.08 -26.39
N MET A 373 -3.30 12.62 -25.75
CA MET A 373 -3.89 13.89 -26.16
C MET A 373 -2.93 15.05 -25.97
N SER A 374 -2.25 15.14 -24.85
CA SER A 374 -1.30 16.20 -24.57
C SER A 374 -0.07 16.14 -25.51
N SER A 375 0.45 14.94 -25.77
CA SER A 375 1.56 14.76 -26.71
C SER A 375 1.17 15.15 -28.13
N PHE A 376 -0.07 14.83 -28.54
CA PHE A 376 -0.54 15.16 -29.88
C PHE A 376 -0.76 16.67 -30.06
N LEU A 377 -1.46 17.31 -29.12
CA LEU A 377 -1.88 18.72 -29.24
C LEU A 377 -0.76 19.71 -28.89
N GLU A 378 0.03 19.43 -27.85
CA GLU A 378 0.99 20.40 -27.31
C GLU A 378 2.42 19.89 -27.23
N SER A 379 2.67 18.59 -27.38
CA SER A 379 4.00 17.99 -27.16
C SER A 379 4.59 18.25 -25.77
N LYS A 380 3.74 18.27 -24.75
CA LYS A 380 4.06 18.55 -23.33
C LYS A 380 3.44 17.50 -22.42
N ALA A 381 4.03 17.31 -21.24
CA ALA A 381 3.44 16.49 -20.20
C ALA A 381 2.11 17.09 -19.73
N PRO A 382 1.05 16.29 -19.55
CA PRO A 382 -0.26 16.77 -19.07
C PRO A 382 -0.27 17.09 -17.56
N PHE A 383 0.69 16.57 -16.82
CA PHE A 383 0.89 16.77 -15.39
C PHE A 383 2.36 16.68 -15.02
N LYS A 384 2.77 17.38 -13.94
CA LYS A 384 4.15 17.42 -13.46
C LYS A 384 4.49 16.21 -12.57
N THR A 385 3.56 15.85 -11.66
CA THR A 385 3.74 14.74 -10.73
C THR A 385 2.53 13.82 -10.76
N LEU A 386 2.80 12.51 -10.76
CA LEU A 386 1.81 11.46 -10.62
C LEU A 386 2.12 10.61 -9.41
N LEU A 387 1.20 10.59 -8.43
CA LEU A 387 1.22 9.65 -7.31
C LEU A 387 0.31 8.46 -7.63
N GLY A 388 0.91 7.33 -7.96
CA GLY A 388 0.19 6.08 -8.16
C GLY A 388 0.04 5.31 -6.87
N HIS A 389 -1.13 4.74 -6.62
CA HIS A 389 -1.37 3.91 -5.44
C HIS A 389 -1.88 2.52 -5.83
N ALA A 390 -1.69 1.56 -4.93
CA ALA A 390 -2.24 0.22 -5.07
C ALA A 390 -3.74 0.18 -4.70
N LEU A 391 -4.32 -1.01 -4.63
CA LEU A 391 -5.76 -1.19 -4.38
C LEU A 391 -6.13 -1.05 -2.90
N VAL A 392 -7.39 -0.68 -2.66
CA VAL A 392 -8.04 -0.82 -1.35
C VAL A 392 -8.73 -2.17 -1.29
N LYS A 393 -8.35 -3.01 -0.33
CA LYS A 393 -8.88 -4.35 -0.12
C LYS A 393 -9.49 -4.48 1.27
N ASP A 394 -10.27 -5.51 1.50
CA ASP A 394 -10.78 -5.79 2.85
C ASP A 394 -9.65 -6.22 3.81
N GLU A 395 -9.95 -6.44 5.08
CA GLU A 395 -8.95 -6.80 6.10
C GLU A 395 -8.25 -8.14 5.84
N LYS A 396 -8.84 -9.02 5.03
CA LYS A 396 -8.29 -10.31 4.64
C LYS A 396 -7.41 -10.23 3.39
N GLY A 397 -7.48 -9.10 2.67
CA GLY A 397 -6.77 -8.89 1.42
C GLY A 397 -7.57 -9.25 0.17
N ASP A 398 -8.88 -9.49 0.32
CA ASP A 398 -9.78 -9.75 -0.79
C ASP A 398 -10.33 -8.44 -1.39
N GLU A 399 -10.72 -8.48 -2.65
CA GLU A 399 -11.36 -7.33 -3.31
C GLU A 399 -12.77 -7.12 -2.73
N MET A 400 -13.10 -5.84 -2.47
CA MET A 400 -14.41 -5.49 -1.93
C MET A 400 -15.44 -5.41 -3.06
N HIS A 401 -16.43 -6.30 -3.03
CA HIS A 401 -17.54 -6.33 -3.96
C HIS A 401 -18.89 -6.37 -3.23
N LYS A 402 -19.90 -5.66 -3.78
CA LYS A 402 -21.27 -5.70 -3.24
C LYS A 402 -21.83 -7.12 -3.21
N SER A 403 -21.56 -7.88 -4.26
CA SER A 403 -22.04 -9.26 -4.39
C SER A 403 -21.39 -10.24 -3.40
N ALA A 404 -20.19 -9.96 -2.95
CA ALA A 404 -19.48 -10.75 -1.94
C ALA A 404 -19.85 -10.37 -0.50
N GLY A 405 -20.59 -9.27 -0.30
CA GLY A 405 -21.03 -8.81 1.02
C GLY A 405 -19.91 -8.23 1.91
N ASN A 406 -18.69 -8.05 1.37
CA ASN A 406 -17.53 -7.50 2.10
C ASN A 406 -17.28 -6.01 1.81
N ALA A 407 -18.14 -5.36 1.03
CA ALA A 407 -18.01 -3.92 0.75
C ALA A 407 -18.45 -3.10 1.97
N ILE A 408 -17.56 -2.18 2.40
CA ILE A 408 -17.85 -1.21 3.45
C ILE A 408 -18.29 0.10 2.79
N TRP A 409 -19.49 0.56 3.12
CA TRP A 409 -20.03 1.80 2.59
C TRP A 409 -19.44 3.01 3.31
N PHE A 410 -19.31 4.13 2.59
CA PHE A 410 -18.72 5.34 3.13
C PHE A 410 -19.44 5.84 4.40
N ASP A 411 -20.75 5.91 4.39
CA ASP A 411 -21.54 6.40 5.53
C ASP A 411 -21.36 5.50 6.75
N ASP A 412 -21.37 4.18 6.57
CA ASP A 412 -21.08 3.22 7.65
C ASP A 412 -19.67 3.37 8.21
N ALA A 413 -18.68 3.57 7.33
CA ALA A 413 -17.30 3.80 7.74
C ALA A 413 -17.16 5.14 8.48
N ALA A 414 -17.75 6.21 7.96
CA ALA A 414 -17.71 7.54 8.56
C ALA A 414 -18.29 7.54 9.98
N GLU A 415 -19.43 6.87 10.19
CA GLU A 415 -20.07 6.78 11.51
C GLU A 415 -19.29 5.88 12.48
N LYS A 416 -18.83 4.72 12.04
CA LYS A 416 -18.20 3.71 12.93
C LYS A 416 -16.71 3.98 13.15
N MET A 417 -15.99 4.39 12.15
CA MET A 417 -14.53 4.65 12.22
C MET A 417 -14.25 6.11 12.56
N GLY A 418 -14.99 7.03 11.96
CA GLY A 418 -14.69 8.46 11.93
C GLY A 418 -13.82 8.86 10.72
N VAL A 419 -14.15 9.99 10.13
CA VAL A 419 -13.51 10.44 8.87
C VAL A 419 -12.02 10.76 9.07
N ASP A 420 -11.62 11.38 10.18
CA ASP A 420 -10.21 11.64 10.47
C ASP A 420 -9.40 10.33 10.64
N VAL A 421 -10.01 9.28 11.22
CA VAL A 421 -9.38 7.95 11.30
C VAL A 421 -9.16 7.37 9.90
N MET A 422 -10.17 7.44 9.03
CA MET A 422 -10.07 6.97 7.65
C MET A 422 -8.97 7.73 6.88
N ARG A 423 -8.94 9.08 6.99
CA ARG A 423 -7.92 9.90 6.34
C ARG A 423 -6.51 9.56 6.82
N TRP A 424 -6.33 9.32 8.12
CA TRP A 424 -5.03 8.86 8.64
C TRP A 424 -4.63 7.50 8.07
N MET A 425 -5.57 6.53 7.99
CA MET A 425 -5.29 5.21 7.39
C MET A 425 -4.79 5.33 5.95
N TYR A 426 -5.49 6.11 5.12
CA TYR A 426 -5.10 6.34 3.73
C TYR A 426 -3.74 7.05 3.62
N SER A 427 -3.54 8.11 4.40
CA SER A 427 -2.33 8.93 4.33
C SER A 427 -1.09 8.22 4.87
N LYS A 428 -1.24 7.28 5.80
CA LYS A 428 -0.13 6.51 6.37
C LYS A 428 0.27 5.30 5.52
N GLN A 429 -0.55 4.93 4.55
CA GLN A 429 -0.29 3.77 3.71
C GLN A 429 0.91 4.01 2.80
N ASN A 430 1.81 3.02 2.73
CA ASN A 430 2.77 2.98 1.63
C ASN A 430 2.00 2.72 0.33
N VAL A 431 2.09 3.67 -0.60
CA VAL A 431 1.29 3.66 -1.84
C VAL A 431 1.56 2.45 -2.74
N GLU A 432 2.70 1.79 -2.62
CA GLU A 432 3.05 0.59 -3.38
C GLU A 432 2.32 -0.67 -2.91
N ASN A 433 1.76 -0.65 -1.71
CA ASN A 433 1.08 -1.79 -1.11
C ASN A 433 -0.44 -1.58 -1.06
N ASN A 434 -1.20 -2.68 -1.17
CA ASN A 434 -2.63 -2.61 -0.99
C ASN A 434 -2.99 -2.15 0.43
N LEU A 435 -3.94 -1.23 0.53
CA LEU A 435 -4.50 -0.82 1.81
C LEU A 435 -5.50 -1.89 2.27
N LEU A 436 -5.24 -2.49 3.44
CA LEU A 436 -6.21 -3.35 4.12
C LEU A 436 -7.16 -2.47 4.93
N PHE A 437 -8.39 -2.32 4.45
CA PHE A 437 -9.39 -1.42 5.00
C PHE A 437 -10.42 -2.18 5.81
N GLY A 438 -10.61 -1.80 7.09
CA GLY A 438 -11.59 -2.39 7.96
C GLY A 438 -11.57 -1.83 9.37
N TYR A 439 -12.43 -2.33 10.24
CA TYR A 439 -12.70 -1.76 11.56
C TYR A 439 -11.57 -2.01 12.56
N ASP A 440 -10.91 -3.17 12.50
CA ASP A 440 -9.80 -3.51 13.42
C ASP A 440 -8.60 -2.58 13.18
N LYS A 441 -8.29 -2.31 11.90
CA LYS A 441 -7.24 -1.34 11.54
C LYS A 441 -7.59 0.10 11.92
N ALA A 442 -8.85 0.46 11.79
CA ALA A 442 -9.35 1.76 12.22
C ALA A 442 -9.20 1.94 13.74
N ASP A 443 -9.42 0.90 14.54
CA ASP A 443 -9.25 0.95 16.00
C ASP A 443 -7.77 1.13 16.43
N GLU A 444 -6.83 0.56 15.70
CA GLU A 444 -5.40 0.83 15.92
C GLU A 444 -5.05 2.32 15.70
N VAL A 445 -5.58 2.92 14.65
CA VAL A 445 -5.39 4.34 14.33
C VAL A 445 -6.10 5.23 15.33
N ARG A 446 -7.33 4.87 15.74
CA ARG A 446 -8.10 5.63 16.73
C ARG A 446 -7.33 5.81 18.04
N LYS A 447 -6.59 4.80 18.50
CA LYS A 447 -5.73 4.89 19.68
C LYS A 447 -4.66 5.97 19.56
N LYS A 448 -4.12 6.19 18.35
CA LYS A 448 -3.15 7.27 18.10
C LYS A 448 -3.81 8.65 18.14
N LEU A 449 -4.98 8.80 17.54
CA LEU A 449 -5.74 10.05 17.58
C LEU A 449 -6.24 10.37 19.00
N ILE A 450 -6.59 9.36 19.80
CA ILE A 450 -6.89 9.54 21.21
C ILE A 450 -5.67 10.08 21.98
N SER A 451 -4.45 9.65 21.64
CA SER A 451 -3.24 10.21 22.27
C SER A 451 -3.09 11.70 21.96
N LEU A 452 -3.27 12.11 20.71
CA LEU A 452 -3.28 13.53 20.32
C LEU A 452 -4.37 14.31 21.10
N TRP A 453 -5.58 13.75 21.17
CA TRP A 453 -6.68 14.36 21.92
C TRP A 453 -6.38 14.49 23.42
N ASN A 454 -5.75 13.50 24.02
CA ASN A 454 -5.36 13.54 25.43
C ASN A 454 -4.31 14.63 25.73
N ILE A 455 -3.34 14.83 24.82
CA ILE A 455 -2.37 15.92 24.92
C ILE A 455 -3.08 17.28 24.91
N TYR A 456 -3.95 17.49 23.92
CA TYR A 456 -4.77 18.69 23.81
C TYR A 456 -5.68 18.90 25.02
N SER A 457 -6.39 17.88 25.46
CA SER A 457 -7.31 17.92 26.58
C SER A 457 -6.58 18.25 27.90
N PHE A 458 -5.40 17.66 28.09
CA PHE A 458 -4.53 17.99 29.23
C PHE A 458 -4.18 19.48 29.22
N PHE A 459 -3.70 19.99 28.11
CA PHE A 459 -3.37 21.41 27.98
C PHE A 459 -4.59 22.30 28.30
N CYS A 460 -5.72 22.09 27.63
CA CYS A 460 -6.90 22.94 27.81
C CYS A 460 -7.45 22.89 29.26
N THR A 461 -7.45 21.72 29.89
CA THR A 461 -7.94 21.57 31.27
C THR A 461 -7.16 22.44 32.23
N TYR A 462 -5.84 22.36 32.22
CA TYR A 462 -5.00 23.10 33.15
C TYR A 462 -4.83 24.57 32.77
N ALA A 463 -4.74 24.87 31.48
CA ALA A 463 -4.67 26.25 30.97
C ALA A 463 -5.93 27.07 31.37
N ASN A 464 -7.11 26.45 31.31
CA ASN A 464 -8.37 27.08 31.72
C ASN A 464 -8.45 27.30 33.26
N LEU A 465 -8.00 26.31 34.04
CA LEU A 465 -7.95 26.43 35.49
C LEU A 465 -7.08 27.60 35.97
N ASP A 466 -5.95 27.80 35.30
CA ASP A 466 -4.98 28.84 35.63
C ASP A 466 -5.18 30.15 34.87
N ASN A 467 -6.24 30.25 34.05
CA ASN A 467 -6.54 31.41 33.18
C ASN A 467 -5.34 31.82 32.29
N PHE A 468 -4.66 30.83 31.70
CA PHE A 468 -3.53 31.07 30.84
C PHE A 468 -3.92 31.86 29.59
N SER A 469 -3.13 32.90 29.28
CA SER A 469 -3.29 33.71 28.04
C SER A 469 -1.99 33.58 27.22
N PRO A 470 -2.06 33.05 26.01
CA PRO A 470 -0.89 32.93 25.15
C PRO A 470 -0.20 34.28 24.92
N HIS A 471 1.13 34.25 24.83
CA HIS A 471 1.98 35.43 24.54
C HIS A 471 1.81 36.64 25.46
N SER A 472 1.19 36.47 26.65
CA SER A 472 0.99 37.55 27.62
C SER A 472 2.26 37.98 28.36
N GLN A 473 3.29 37.12 28.37
CA GLN A 473 4.61 37.37 28.98
C GLN A 473 5.72 37.07 28.01
N LYS A 474 6.80 37.85 28.06
CA LYS A 474 8.00 37.61 27.28
C LYS A 474 8.86 36.52 27.91
N ILE A 475 9.16 35.47 27.17
CA ILE A 475 10.05 34.38 27.59
C ILE A 475 11.44 34.61 27.01
N ASN A 476 12.48 34.44 27.83
CA ASN A 476 13.86 34.45 27.35
C ASN A 476 14.37 32.99 27.26
N ASN A 477 15.23 32.75 26.28
CA ASN A 477 15.79 31.39 26.05
C ASN A 477 16.53 30.79 27.27
N LYS A 478 17.09 31.66 28.14
CA LYS A 478 17.76 31.25 29.36
C LYS A 478 16.81 30.71 30.45
N ASP A 479 15.55 31.07 30.39
CA ASP A 479 14.53 30.69 31.37
C ASP A 479 13.88 29.33 31.03
N LEU A 480 14.13 28.82 29.80
CA LEU A 480 13.67 27.51 29.35
C LEU A 480 14.43 26.38 30.05
N THR A 481 13.73 25.37 30.51
CA THR A 481 14.33 24.14 31.01
C THR A 481 14.96 23.32 29.87
N LEU A 482 15.76 22.32 30.23
CA LEU A 482 16.33 21.41 29.22
C LEU A 482 15.26 20.71 28.37
N LEU A 483 14.16 20.28 29.01
CA LEU A 483 13.05 19.63 28.31
C LEU A 483 12.25 20.60 27.45
N ASP A 484 12.10 21.88 27.87
CA ASP A 484 11.46 22.90 27.02
C ASP A 484 12.27 23.11 25.72
N LYS A 485 13.60 23.29 25.83
CA LYS A 485 14.49 23.44 24.68
C LYS A 485 14.46 22.22 23.77
N TRP A 486 14.47 21.02 24.36
CA TRP A 486 14.42 19.78 23.61
C TRP A 486 13.12 19.63 22.82
N ILE A 487 11.95 19.84 23.45
CA ILE A 487 10.68 19.65 22.74
C ILE A 487 10.44 20.74 21.68
N ILE A 488 10.88 21.98 21.92
CA ILE A 488 10.88 23.04 20.91
C ILE A 488 11.76 22.64 19.73
N SER A 489 12.96 22.14 19.98
CA SER A 489 13.88 21.69 18.95
C SER A 489 13.29 20.54 18.12
N LYS A 490 12.67 19.56 18.76
CA LYS A 490 11.94 18.45 18.10
C LYS A 490 10.75 18.94 17.26
N SER A 491 10.01 19.96 17.75
CA SER A 491 8.91 20.59 17.00
C SER A 491 9.42 21.27 15.73
N GLN A 492 10.52 21.98 15.80
CA GLN A 492 11.13 22.63 14.63
C GLN A 492 11.69 21.60 13.63
N GLN A 493 12.26 20.50 14.09
CA GLN A 493 12.63 19.37 13.20
C GLN A 493 11.40 18.78 12.50
N LEU A 494 10.28 18.64 13.24
CA LEU A 494 9.03 18.17 12.66
C LEU A 494 8.50 19.13 11.58
N ASN A 495 8.53 20.45 11.83
CA ASN A 495 8.11 21.47 10.87
C ASN A 495 8.96 21.43 9.59
N ALA A 496 10.29 21.30 9.70
CA ALA A 496 11.18 21.15 8.56
C ALA A 496 10.90 19.87 7.76
N SER A 497 10.77 18.76 8.48
CA SER A 497 10.44 17.45 7.90
C SER A 497 9.06 17.45 7.24
N ALA A 498 8.06 18.11 7.85
CA ALA A 498 6.71 18.18 7.32
C ALA A 498 6.67 18.92 5.98
N LYS A 499 7.34 20.07 5.89
CA LYS A 499 7.44 20.82 4.64
C LYS A 499 8.02 19.94 3.52
N LEU A 500 9.18 19.31 3.79
CA LEU A 500 9.86 18.45 2.82
C LEU A 500 8.99 17.27 2.37
N ASN A 501 8.35 16.58 3.33
CA ASN A 501 7.53 15.40 3.02
C ASN A 501 6.26 15.77 2.24
N TYR A 502 5.62 16.91 2.54
CA TYR A 502 4.47 17.37 1.75
C TYR A 502 4.89 17.80 0.33
N GLU A 503 6.02 18.50 0.18
CA GLU A 503 6.55 18.90 -1.14
C GLU A 503 6.91 17.68 -2.01
N ASN A 504 7.34 16.57 -1.38
CA ASN A 504 7.68 15.32 -2.07
C ASN A 504 6.52 14.31 -2.13
N PHE A 505 5.33 14.66 -1.64
CA PHE A 505 4.17 13.75 -1.55
C PHE A 505 4.41 12.48 -0.72
N GLU A 506 5.29 12.54 0.27
CA GLU A 506 5.68 11.44 1.16
C GLU A 506 4.96 11.51 2.52
N VAL A 507 3.64 11.61 2.50
CA VAL A 507 2.81 11.81 3.70
C VAL A 507 2.93 10.66 4.70
N ASP A 508 3.14 9.43 4.22
CA ASP A 508 3.38 8.25 5.06
C ASP A 508 4.62 8.42 5.94
N LYS A 509 5.71 9.00 5.41
CA LYS A 509 6.92 9.31 6.17
C LYS A 509 6.67 10.40 7.21
N LEU A 510 5.94 11.45 6.82
CA LEU A 510 5.55 12.49 7.76
C LEU A 510 4.77 11.91 8.95
N LEU A 511 3.74 11.10 8.70
CA LEU A 511 2.92 10.54 9.78
C LEU A 511 3.72 9.61 10.71
N LYS A 512 4.75 8.95 10.21
CA LYS A 512 5.68 8.18 11.03
C LYS A 512 6.48 9.09 11.97
N ASN A 513 6.96 10.24 11.46
CA ASN A 513 7.64 11.24 12.27
C ASN A 513 6.70 11.86 13.33
N VAL A 514 5.45 12.13 12.95
CA VAL A 514 4.41 12.63 13.87
C VAL A 514 4.13 11.62 14.99
N GLU A 515 4.02 10.32 14.70
CA GLU A 515 3.81 9.30 15.73
C GLU A 515 4.96 9.30 16.76
N THR A 516 6.19 9.39 16.29
CA THR A 516 7.37 9.51 17.17
C THR A 516 7.30 10.78 18.02
N PHE A 517 6.92 11.90 17.41
CA PHE A 517 6.79 13.17 18.10
C PHE A 517 5.67 13.17 19.15
N LEU A 518 4.53 12.53 18.86
CA LEU A 518 3.44 12.36 19.82
C LEU A 518 3.88 11.56 21.06
N ASP A 519 4.70 10.52 20.86
CA ASP A 519 5.28 9.76 21.96
C ASP A 519 6.25 10.61 22.77
N ASP A 520 7.09 11.40 22.13
CA ASP A 520 8.00 12.36 22.77
C ASP A 520 7.25 13.40 23.60
N LEU A 521 6.23 13.98 23.02
CA LEU A 521 5.43 15.03 23.67
C LEU A 521 4.65 14.49 24.87
N SER A 522 3.97 13.34 24.71
CA SER A 522 3.13 12.74 25.76
C SER A 522 3.97 12.08 26.84
N ASN A 523 4.83 11.11 26.45
CA ASN A 523 5.50 10.19 27.38
C ASN A 523 6.76 10.78 28.02
N TRP A 524 7.32 11.82 27.39
CA TRP A 524 8.53 12.48 27.92
C TRP A 524 8.23 13.90 28.38
N TYR A 525 7.84 14.79 27.50
CA TYR A 525 7.67 16.20 27.87
C TYR A 525 6.57 16.39 28.92
N ILE A 526 5.32 16.03 28.59
CA ILE A 526 4.17 16.26 29.49
C ILE A 526 4.32 15.47 30.78
N ARG A 527 4.59 14.18 30.68
CA ARG A 527 4.65 13.30 31.85
C ARG A 527 5.71 13.77 32.86
N ARG A 528 6.87 14.21 32.39
CA ARG A 528 7.94 14.66 33.26
C ARG A 528 7.74 16.07 33.80
N ASN A 529 7.06 16.92 33.06
CA ASN A 529 6.74 18.28 33.49
C ASN A 529 5.42 18.39 34.25
N ARG A 530 4.73 17.28 34.52
CA ARG A 530 3.40 17.30 35.13
C ARG A 530 3.30 18.17 36.37
N ARG A 531 4.29 18.12 37.26
CA ARG A 531 4.36 18.91 38.49
C ARG A 531 4.38 20.41 38.22
N ARG A 532 4.94 20.89 37.09
CA ARG A 532 4.94 22.31 36.70
C ARG A 532 3.53 22.80 36.41
N PHE A 533 2.66 21.96 35.90
CA PHE A 533 1.25 22.32 35.61
C PHE A 533 0.35 22.21 36.87
N TRP A 534 0.71 21.35 37.82
CA TRP A 534 -0.13 21.09 39.00
C TRP A 534 0.17 21.96 40.22
N LYS A 535 1.35 22.57 40.28
CA LYS A 535 1.67 23.43 41.44
C LYS A 535 0.66 24.54 41.60
N SER A 536 0.33 24.90 42.83
CA SER A 536 -0.64 25.94 43.16
C SER A 536 -0.13 27.36 42.82
N GLU A 537 1.17 27.52 42.77
CA GLU A 537 1.83 28.80 42.45
C GLU A 537 1.78 29.05 40.94
N ASN A 538 1.27 30.24 40.58
CA ASN A 538 1.19 30.64 39.17
C ASN A 538 2.41 31.52 38.83
N ASP A 539 3.60 30.93 38.80
CA ASP A 539 4.86 31.60 38.60
C ASP A 539 5.30 31.60 37.11
N SER A 540 6.45 32.23 36.84
CA SER A 540 7.00 32.32 35.48
C SER A 540 7.36 30.94 34.90
N ASP A 541 7.78 29.98 35.70
CA ASP A 541 8.11 28.62 35.23
C ASP A 541 6.87 27.87 34.77
N LYS A 542 5.74 28.01 35.46
CA LYS A 542 4.46 27.45 35.08
C LYS A 542 3.96 28.10 33.76
N TYR A 543 4.09 29.42 33.63
CA TYR A 543 3.76 30.12 32.42
C TYR A 543 4.59 29.63 31.22
N ILE A 544 5.89 29.45 31.41
CA ILE A 544 6.80 28.93 30.38
C ILE A 544 6.37 27.54 29.93
N ALA A 545 6.00 26.66 30.87
CA ALA A 545 5.52 25.32 30.54
C ALA A 545 4.25 25.37 29.68
N TYR A 546 3.27 26.24 30.02
CA TYR A 546 2.07 26.41 29.22
C TYR A 546 2.35 26.97 27.84
N GLN A 547 3.16 28.04 27.74
CA GLN A 547 3.48 28.66 26.45
C GLN A 547 4.23 27.68 25.54
N THR A 548 5.20 26.94 26.08
CA THR A 548 5.93 25.92 25.30
C THR A 548 4.95 24.85 24.78
N LEU A 549 4.06 24.36 25.65
CA LEU A 549 3.10 23.33 25.25
C LEU A 549 2.07 23.87 24.23
N TYR A 550 1.62 25.11 24.39
CA TYR A 550 0.74 25.81 23.45
C TYR A 550 1.36 25.90 22.06
N ASP A 551 2.57 26.44 21.97
CA ASP A 551 3.28 26.64 20.69
C ASP A 551 3.49 25.32 19.96
N VAL A 552 3.93 24.30 20.72
CA VAL A 552 4.22 22.94 20.17
C VAL A 552 2.95 22.24 19.67
N ILE A 553 1.83 22.35 20.42
CA ILE A 553 0.55 21.78 19.96
C ILE A 553 0.02 22.53 18.76
N LEU A 554 0.15 23.86 18.75
CA LEU A 554 -0.32 24.71 17.65
C LEU A 554 0.41 24.36 16.34
N ASP A 555 1.74 24.27 16.39
CA ASP A 555 2.55 23.81 15.25
C ASP A 555 2.12 22.42 14.78
N LEU A 556 1.97 21.48 15.71
CA LEU A 556 1.60 20.09 15.40
C LEU A 556 0.24 19.98 14.70
N ILE A 557 -0.79 20.72 15.19
CA ILE A 557 -2.12 20.66 14.57
C ILE A 557 -2.13 21.37 13.21
N LYS A 558 -1.35 22.44 13.01
CA LYS A 558 -1.15 23.07 11.70
C LYS A 558 -0.48 22.11 10.71
N VAL A 559 0.57 21.39 11.14
CA VAL A 559 1.20 20.34 10.32
C VAL A 559 0.21 19.24 9.94
N LEU A 560 -0.67 18.85 10.86
CA LEU A 560 -1.63 17.77 10.65
C LEU A 560 -2.90 18.18 9.89
N SER A 561 -3.20 19.46 9.78
CA SER A 561 -4.48 19.93 9.22
C SER A 561 -4.77 19.45 7.79
N PRO A 562 -3.80 19.24 6.87
CA PRO A 562 -4.08 18.66 5.57
C PRO A 562 -4.53 17.20 5.64
N VAL A 563 -4.09 16.44 6.65
CA VAL A 563 -4.46 15.03 6.86
C VAL A 563 -5.72 14.91 7.72
N LEU A 564 -5.81 15.67 8.81
CA LEU A 564 -6.87 15.62 9.83
C LEU A 564 -7.67 16.95 9.88
N PRO A 565 -8.40 17.31 8.83
CA PRO A 565 -8.97 18.64 8.71
C PRO A 565 -10.01 18.97 9.78
N PHE A 566 -10.73 17.99 10.32
CA PHE A 566 -11.87 18.24 11.21
C PHE A 566 -11.45 18.36 12.68
N VAL A 567 -10.66 17.41 13.18
CA VAL A 567 -10.22 17.44 14.57
C VAL A 567 -9.23 18.57 14.84
N THR A 568 -8.34 18.88 13.89
CA THR A 568 -7.38 19.97 14.03
C THR A 568 -8.06 21.33 13.98
N GLU A 569 -9.08 21.50 13.15
CA GLU A 569 -9.92 22.72 13.13
C GLU A 569 -10.55 22.94 14.50
N ARG A 570 -11.17 21.93 15.10
CA ARG A 570 -11.79 22.03 16.40
C ARG A 570 -10.80 22.38 17.50
N MET A 571 -9.62 21.77 17.50
CA MET A 571 -8.55 22.09 18.44
C MET A 571 -8.07 23.54 18.27
N TYR A 572 -7.83 23.96 17.04
CA TYR A 572 -7.35 25.28 16.69
C TYR A 572 -8.28 26.37 17.18
N LEU A 573 -9.57 26.34 16.82
CA LEU A 573 -10.56 27.33 17.21
C LEU A 573 -10.67 27.46 18.74
N ASN A 574 -10.54 26.34 19.47
CA ASN A 574 -10.57 26.39 20.94
C ASN A 574 -9.30 27.01 21.52
N MET A 575 -8.13 26.59 21.02
CA MET A 575 -6.84 27.04 21.58
C MET A 575 -6.55 28.50 21.27
N THR A 576 -6.91 28.97 20.09
CA THR A 576 -6.60 30.33 19.63
C THR A 576 -7.65 31.38 20.06
N SER A 577 -8.74 30.97 20.69
CA SER A 577 -9.84 31.88 21.08
C SER A 577 -9.40 33.09 21.92
N ALA A 578 -8.34 32.97 22.70
CA ALA A 578 -7.75 34.04 23.52
C ALA A 578 -6.42 34.57 22.95
N ASP A 579 -5.93 34.06 21.84
CA ASP A 579 -4.68 34.50 21.22
C ASP A 579 -4.95 35.62 20.20
N LYS A 580 -4.34 36.78 20.40
CA LYS A 580 -4.47 37.94 19.52
C LYS A 580 -3.55 37.88 18.31
N ASN A 581 -2.61 36.93 18.28
CA ASN A 581 -1.63 36.80 17.20
C ASN A 581 -2.09 35.83 16.11
N GLU A 582 -3.13 35.03 16.38
CA GLU A 582 -3.66 34.07 15.44
C GLU A 582 -4.98 34.53 14.81
N ASN A 583 -5.20 34.17 13.55
CA ASN A 583 -6.49 34.33 12.91
C ASN A 583 -7.44 33.23 13.40
N ASN A 584 -8.49 33.64 14.13
CA ASN A 584 -9.43 32.72 14.74
C ASN A 584 -10.52 32.19 13.78
N ASP A 585 -10.44 32.49 12.48
CA ASP A 585 -11.48 32.11 11.52
C ASP A 585 -11.39 30.60 11.20
N SER A 586 -10.21 30.11 10.86
CA SER A 586 -9.99 28.68 10.57
C SER A 586 -8.50 28.33 10.54
N ILE A 587 -8.14 27.10 10.95
CA ILE A 587 -6.77 26.59 10.79
C ILE A 587 -6.38 26.51 9.32
N HIS A 588 -7.35 26.27 8.43
CA HIS A 588 -7.14 26.14 6.99
C HIS A 588 -6.86 27.48 6.29
N LEU A 589 -7.06 28.59 6.98
CA LEU A 589 -6.71 29.93 6.55
C LEU A 589 -5.40 30.43 7.20
N SER A 590 -4.83 29.66 8.12
CA SER A 590 -3.57 30.01 8.77
C SER A 590 -2.37 29.61 7.89
N ASP A 591 -1.24 30.28 8.12
CA ASP A 591 0.03 29.91 7.47
C ASP A 591 0.52 28.55 7.95
N PHE A 592 1.14 27.79 7.04
CA PHE A 592 1.86 26.56 7.39
C PHE A 592 3.04 26.89 8.32
N PRO A 593 3.34 26.07 9.35
CA PRO A 593 4.40 26.38 10.31
C PRO A 593 5.76 26.54 9.63
N LYS A 594 6.43 27.64 9.93
CA LYS A 594 7.78 27.90 9.45
C LYS A 594 8.79 27.28 10.41
N CYS A 595 9.77 26.60 9.88
CA CYS A 595 10.89 26.10 10.67
C CYS A 595 11.82 27.27 11.03
N ASP A 596 12.12 27.42 12.32
CA ASP A 596 13.17 28.29 12.84
C ASP A 596 14.42 27.45 13.12
N ASN A 597 15.35 27.44 12.17
CA ASN A 597 16.57 26.65 12.27
C ASN A 597 17.45 27.01 13.48
N ASP A 598 17.37 28.24 13.99
CA ASP A 598 18.13 28.66 15.16
C ASP A 598 17.65 28.00 16.47
N LYS A 599 16.44 27.43 16.47
CA LYS A 599 15.89 26.67 17.58
C LYS A 599 16.15 25.16 17.49
N ILE A 600 16.78 24.69 16.41
CA ILE A 600 17.14 23.27 16.25
C ILE A 600 18.51 23.04 16.91
N ASP A 601 18.49 22.32 18.01
CA ASP A 601 19.70 21.87 18.71
C ASP A 601 19.84 20.34 18.54
N ASN A 602 20.56 19.95 17.48
CA ASN A 602 20.74 18.53 17.14
C ASN A 602 21.55 17.79 18.21
N GLU A 603 22.51 18.47 18.86
CA GLU A 603 23.30 17.87 19.94
C GLU A 603 22.44 17.57 21.16
N LEU A 604 21.57 18.50 21.57
CA LEU A 604 20.63 18.29 22.66
C LEU A 604 19.65 17.16 22.34
N ILE A 605 19.15 17.10 21.10
CA ILE A 605 18.25 16.02 20.66
C ILE A 605 18.94 14.67 20.80
N GLU A 606 20.17 14.51 20.28
CA GLU A 606 20.94 13.28 20.35
C GLU A 606 21.19 12.85 21.80
N LYS A 607 21.57 13.79 22.68
CA LYS A 607 21.79 13.56 24.10
C LYS A 607 20.54 13.06 24.82
N VAL A 608 19.39 13.70 24.60
CA VAL A 608 18.13 13.30 25.22
C VAL A 608 17.60 11.99 24.63
N ASP A 609 17.73 11.77 23.32
CA ASP A 609 17.34 10.51 22.68
C ASP A 609 18.22 9.34 23.18
N SER A 610 19.50 9.57 23.46
CA SER A 610 20.39 8.58 24.09
C SER A 610 19.97 8.27 25.54
N LEU A 611 19.61 9.28 26.32
CA LEU A 611 19.03 9.09 27.66
C LEU A 611 17.75 8.25 27.61
N LYS A 612 16.86 8.53 26.65
CA LYS A 612 15.65 7.74 26.42
C LYS A 612 15.98 6.29 26.12
N LYS A 613 16.93 6.03 25.21
CA LYS A 613 17.35 4.67 24.87
C LYS A 613 17.86 3.89 26.08
N VAL A 614 18.64 4.52 26.97
CA VAL A 614 19.12 3.89 28.20
C VAL A 614 17.95 3.48 29.09
N ILE A 615 16.97 4.37 29.29
CA ILE A 615 15.79 4.11 30.11
C ILE A 615 14.89 3.04 29.49
N GLU A 616 14.65 3.10 28.20
CA GLU A 616 13.86 2.11 27.46
C GLU A 616 14.51 0.72 27.49
N SER A 617 15.83 0.66 27.32
CA SER A 617 16.58 -0.58 27.45
C SER A 617 16.52 -1.13 28.87
N GLY A 618 16.65 -0.29 29.88
CA GLY A 618 16.49 -0.68 31.28
C GLY A 618 15.09 -1.23 31.59
N ARG A 619 14.04 -0.63 31.01
CA ARG A 619 12.66 -1.15 31.10
C ARG A 619 12.48 -2.49 30.37
N ALA A 620 13.10 -2.63 29.19
CA ALA A 620 13.08 -3.88 28.44
C ALA A 620 13.75 -5.02 29.23
N VAL A 621 14.87 -4.73 29.89
CA VAL A 621 15.56 -5.69 30.74
C VAL A 621 14.71 -6.07 31.95
N ARG A 622 14.05 -5.11 32.62
CA ARG A 622 13.08 -5.39 33.69
C ARG A 622 11.97 -6.31 33.25
N LYS A 623 11.40 -6.05 32.06
CA LYS A 623 10.36 -6.89 31.48
C LYS A 623 10.85 -8.30 31.20
N LYS A 624 12.06 -8.46 30.69
CA LYS A 624 12.70 -9.75 30.41
C LYS A 624 12.92 -10.53 31.72
N ALA A 625 13.34 -9.84 32.80
CA ALA A 625 13.46 -10.41 34.14
C ALA A 625 12.12 -10.63 34.85
N ASN A 626 10.99 -10.25 34.24
CA ASN A 626 9.64 -10.30 34.85
C ASN A 626 9.52 -9.53 36.19
N ILE A 627 10.27 -8.43 36.34
CA ILE A 627 10.24 -7.58 37.52
C ILE A 627 9.46 -6.29 37.25
N LYS A 628 8.43 -6.04 38.07
CA LYS A 628 7.59 -4.84 37.95
C LYS A 628 8.43 -3.58 38.23
N VAL A 629 8.13 -2.47 37.51
CA VAL A 629 8.86 -1.18 37.71
C VAL A 629 8.76 -0.67 39.12
N ARG A 630 7.67 -0.97 39.85
CA ARG A 630 7.46 -0.57 41.26
C ARG A 630 8.40 -1.27 42.23
N GLN A 631 8.93 -2.45 41.90
CA GLN A 631 9.93 -3.12 42.70
C GLN A 631 11.28 -2.37 42.52
N PRO A 632 11.81 -1.70 43.55
CA PRO A 632 13.11 -1.07 43.46
C PRO A 632 14.19 -2.13 43.23
N LEU A 633 15.24 -1.79 42.46
CA LEU A 633 16.41 -2.62 42.28
C LEU A 633 17.66 -1.84 42.65
N GLN A 634 18.79 -2.53 42.82
CA GLN A 634 19.99 -1.91 43.29
C GLN A 634 20.63 -1.02 42.27
N SER A 635 20.97 -1.55 41.09
CA SER A 635 21.73 -0.79 40.10
C SER A 635 21.42 -1.13 38.66
N LEU A 636 21.64 -0.15 37.79
CA LEU A 636 21.78 -0.31 36.35
C LEU A 636 23.22 -0.01 35.94
N ARG A 637 23.89 -0.92 35.26
CA ARG A 637 25.17 -0.67 34.61
C ARG A 637 24.95 -0.29 33.16
N VAL A 638 25.65 0.75 32.70
CA VAL A 638 25.52 1.34 31.36
C VAL A 638 26.87 1.42 30.69
N MET A 639 26.91 1.00 29.43
CA MET A 639 28.04 1.21 28.50
C MET A 639 27.58 1.98 27.29
N LEU A 640 28.25 3.08 27.00
CA LEU A 640 28.07 3.93 25.81
C LEU A 640 29.46 4.36 25.36
N ASN A 641 29.62 4.57 24.05
CA ASN A 641 30.95 4.83 23.46
C ASN A 641 31.23 6.32 23.17
N ASN A 642 30.29 7.21 23.49
CA ASN A 642 30.47 8.66 23.32
C ASN A 642 30.61 9.32 24.70
N ASP A 643 31.80 9.85 25.00
CA ASP A 643 32.14 10.45 26.29
C ASP A 643 31.27 11.69 26.60
N GLU A 644 30.86 12.47 25.60
CA GLU A 644 29.98 13.63 25.79
C GLU A 644 28.57 13.19 26.19
N ILE A 645 28.05 12.15 25.54
CA ILE A 645 26.75 11.54 25.88
C ILE A 645 26.83 10.92 27.28
N VAL A 646 27.91 10.22 27.62
CA VAL A 646 28.13 9.65 28.97
C VAL A 646 28.16 10.76 30.02
N SER A 647 28.82 11.88 29.75
CA SER A 647 28.87 13.03 30.66
C SER A 647 27.46 13.61 30.89
N PHE A 648 26.72 13.83 29.82
CA PHE A 648 25.36 14.33 29.91
C PHE A 648 24.43 13.34 30.65
N ILE A 649 24.54 12.04 30.41
CA ILE A 649 23.71 11.03 31.10
C ILE A 649 24.07 10.97 32.59
N LYS A 650 25.32 11.19 32.95
CA LYS A 650 25.72 11.31 34.37
C LYS A 650 25.07 12.51 35.05
N GLU A 651 24.90 13.64 34.39
CA GLU A 651 24.16 14.80 34.89
C GLU A 651 22.66 14.51 35.04
N GLN A 652 22.13 13.59 34.23
CA GLN A 652 20.73 13.17 34.24
C GLN A 652 20.50 11.88 35.06
N THR A 653 21.43 11.48 35.93
CA THR A 653 21.33 10.24 36.71
C THR A 653 20.02 10.14 37.49
N GLU A 654 19.59 11.21 38.16
CA GLU A 654 18.32 11.24 38.91
C GLU A 654 17.13 10.84 38.02
N THR A 655 17.11 11.27 36.76
CA THR A 655 16.10 10.86 35.78
C THR A 655 16.06 9.35 35.61
N ILE A 656 17.22 8.70 35.50
CA ILE A 656 17.30 7.25 35.30
C ILE A 656 16.89 6.51 36.59
N LEU A 657 17.30 7.01 37.76
CA LEU A 657 16.92 6.45 39.05
C LEU A 657 15.41 6.43 39.21
N ASP A 658 14.74 7.55 38.93
CA ASP A 658 13.29 7.68 39.03
C ASP A 658 12.55 6.80 38.00
N GLU A 659 12.96 6.87 36.71
CA GLU A 659 12.28 6.17 35.62
C GLU A 659 12.40 4.64 35.72
N LEU A 660 13.51 4.16 36.21
CA LEU A 660 13.77 2.73 36.37
C LEU A 660 13.57 2.24 37.80
N ASN A 661 13.30 3.14 38.77
CA ASN A 661 13.20 2.81 40.20
C ASN A 661 14.38 1.96 40.68
N ILE A 662 15.57 2.53 40.54
CA ILE A 662 16.85 1.93 40.98
C ILE A 662 17.57 2.87 41.95
N LYS A 663 18.58 2.36 42.66
CA LYS A 663 19.31 3.14 43.66
C LYS A 663 20.57 3.80 43.09
N GLU A 664 21.17 3.22 42.06
CA GLU A 664 22.38 3.76 41.46
C GLU A 664 22.52 3.44 39.98
N VAL A 665 23.28 4.26 39.24
CA VAL A 665 23.70 4.01 37.87
C VAL A 665 25.22 3.89 37.83
N LEU A 666 25.73 2.79 37.28
CA LEU A 666 27.12 2.47 37.14
C LEU A 666 27.54 2.59 35.67
N PHE A 667 28.67 3.20 35.41
CA PHE A 667 29.20 3.29 34.03
C PHE A 667 30.47 2.44 33.92
N SER A 668 30.56 1.65 32.85
CA SER A 668 31.72 0.80 32.58
C SER A 668 31.98 0.67 31.07
N ASN A 669 33.28 0.59 30.73
CA ASN A 669 33.74 0.32 29.37
C ASN A 669 34.24 -1.13 29.20
N ASP A 670 34.12 -1.96 30.26
CA ASP A 670 34.48 -3.38 30.20
C ASP A 670 33.24 -4.24 29.92
N VAL A 671 33.12 -4.77 28.72
CA VAL A 671 32.02 -5.62 28.28
C VAL A 671 31.80 -6.83 29.18
N LYS A 672 32.86 -7.35 29.80
CA LYS A 672 32.80 -8.52 30.71
C LYS A 672 31.95 -8.26 31.94
N GLU A 673 31.80 -7.03 32.36
CA GLU A 673 30.95 -6.66 33.49
C GLU A 673 29.45 -6.79 33.15
N PHE A 674 29.08 -6.85 31.87
CA PHE A 674 27.71 -6.99 31.39
C PHE A 674 27.32 -8.44 31.09
N GLY A 675 28.28 -9.30 30.81
CA GLY A 675 28.05 -10.70 30.50
C GLY A 675 29.10 -11.33 29.61
N THR A 676 28.78 -12.52 29.12
CA THR A 676 29.61 -13.27 28.17
C THR A 676 29.04 -13.12 26.76
N LEU A 677 29.89 -12.70 25.83
CA LEU A 677 29.55 -12.53 24.44
C LEU A 677 29.81 -13.78 23.61
N THR A 678 28.87 -14.12 22.75
CA THR A 678 29.02 -15.17 21.75
C THR A 678 28.59 -14.66 20.37
N LEU A 679 29.36 -15.01 19.34
CA LEU A 679 29.03 -14.73 17.96
C LEU A 679 28.35 -15.92 17.33
N LYS A 680 27.22 -15.69 16.65
CA LYS A 680 26.47 -16.71 15.93
C LYS A 680 26.31 -16.27 14.47
N PRO A 681 26.25 -17.20 13.51
CA PRO A 681 25.99 -16.86 12.12
C PRO A 681 24.54 -16.40 11.91
N ASN A 682 24.35 -15.36 11.12
CA ASN A 682 23.03 -15.01 10.56
C ASN A 682 22.80 -15.86 9.31
N PHE A 683 22.19 -17.01 9.48
CA PHE A 683 21.97 -18.00 8.42
C PHE A 683 21.30 -17.43 7.17
N LYS A 684 20.34 -16.52 7.34
CA LYS A 684 19.60 -15.94 6.22
C LYS A 684 20.52 -15.11 5.31
N ASN A 685 21.29 -14.22 5.91
CA ASN A 685 22.19 -13.33 5.16
C ASN A 685 23.39 -14.11 4.61
N MET A 686 23.94 -15.00 5.40
CA MET A 686 25.08 -15.82 4.98
C MET A 686 24.76 -16.73 3.80
N LYS A 687 23.55 -17.30 3.76
CA LYS A 687 23.11 -18.12 2.63
C LYS A 687 23.04 -17.34 1.32
N ILE A 688 22.57 -16.08 1.39
CA ILE A 688 22.46 -15.20 0.22
C ILE A 688 23.85 -14.79 -0.28
N LYS A 689 24.77 -14.48 0.67
CA LYS A 689 26.07 -13.90 0.35
C LYS A 689 27.11 -14.94 -0.07
N PHE A 690 27.12 -16.11 0.58
CA PHE A 690 28.21 -17.09 0.45
C PHE A 690 27.82 -18.41 -0.27
N GLY A 691 26.53 -18.67 -0.49
CA GLY A 691 26.10 -19.87 -1.22
C GLY A 691 26.75 -21.16 -0.71
N ASP A 692 27.55 -21.80 -1.56
CA ASP A 692 28.23 -23.09 -1.25
C ASP A 692 29.38 -22.92 -0.23
N GLU A 693 30.01 -21.75 -0.13
CA GLU A 693 31.08 -21.45 0.82
C GLU A 693 30.58 -21.09 2.24
N MET A 694 29.26 -21.05 2.43
CA MET A 694 28.64 -20.66 3.68
C MET A 694 29.15 -21.44 4.90
N GLN A 695 29.42 -22.74 4.76
CA GLN A 695 29.88 -23.56 5.89
C GLN A 695 31.26 -23.14 6.41
N ASP A 696 32.17 -22.81 5.52
CA ASP A 696 33.53 -22.41 5.90
C ASP A 696 33.56 -20.96 6.41
N ALA A 697 32.74 -20.06 5.82
CA ALA A 697 32.51 -18.73 6.35
C ALA A 697 31.91 -18.76 7.78
N MET A 698 31.00 -19.70 8.07
CA MET A 698 30.47 -19.92 9.41
C MET A 698 31.53 -20.40 10.43
N LYS A 699 32.44 -21.27 10.01
CA LYS A 699 33.55 -21.72 10.87
C LYS A 699 34.50 -20.59 11.21
N SER A 700 34.72 -19.65 10.30
CA SER A 700 35.60 -18.51 10.53
C SER A 700 35.09 -17.57 11.63
N ILE A 701 33.76 -17.53 11.88
CA ILE A 701 33.16 -16.73 12.97
C ILE A 701 33.70 -17.14 14.34
N ALA A 702 33.99 -18.43 14.55
CA ALA A 702 34.54 -18.93 15.80
C ALA A 702 35.93 -18.38 16.11
N ASN A 703 36.66 -17.91 15.10
CA ASN A 703 38.00 -17.33 15.24
C ASN A 703 37.98 -15.81 15.54
N LEU A 704 36.78 -15.17 15.45
CA LEU A 704 36.64 -13.75 15.72
C LEU A 704 36.63 -13.47 17.23
N ASP A 705 37.34 -12.42 17.65
CA ASP A 705 37.25 -11.91 19.02
C ASP A 705 35.89 -11.24 19.25
N SER A 706 35.01 -11.90 20.00
CA SER A 706 33.66 -11.42 20.26
C SER A 706 33.61 -10.03 20.93
N ILE A 707 34.57 -9.74 21.81
CA ILE A 707 34.64 -8.44 22.51
C ILE A 707 35.05 -7.34 21.50
N LYS A 708 36.06 -7.60 20.67
CA LYS A 708 36.51 -6.65 19.66
C LYS A 708 35.44 -6.39 18.60
N VAL A 709 34.76 -7.45 18.12
CA VAL A 709 33.66 -7.32 17.19
C VAL A 709 32.55 -6.47 17.80
N THR A 710 32.09 -6.77 19.02
CA THR A 710 31.03 -6.03 19.70
C THR A 710 31.41 -4.57 19.90
N LYS A 711 32.61 -4.26 20.34
CA LYS A 711 33.08 -2.87 20.49
C LYS A 711 33.08 -2.13 19.15
N ASN A 712 33.50 -2.76 18.07
CA ASN A 712 33.50 -2.13 16.76
C ASN A 712 32.04 -1.86 16.30
N VAL A 713 31.15 -2.82 16.48
CA VAL A 713 29.72 -2.66 16.12
C VAL A 713 29.08 -1.52 16.92
N LEU A 714 29.30 -1.45 18.24
CA LEU A 714 28.79 -0.37 19.08
C LEU A 714 29.35 1.02 18.70
N ASN A 715 30.54 1.07 18.10
CA ASN A 715 31.16 2.30 17.59
C ASN A 715 30.78 2.63 16.15
N GLY A 716 29.86 1.84 15.54
CA GLY A 716 29.49 1.99 14.12
C GLY A 716 30.63 1.66 13.15
N LEU A 717 31.68 0.97 13.62
CA LEU A 717 32.86 0.57 12.85
C LEU A 717 32.61 -0.81 12.20
N ALA A 718 33.35 -1.07 11.12
CA ALA A 718 33.39 -2.40 10.51
C ALA A 718 33.94 -3.42 11.51
N ILE A 719 33.46 -4.68 11.38
CA ILE A 719 34.09 -5.77 12.14
C ILE A 719 35.56 -5.93 11.72
N PRO A 720 36.44 -6.49 12.58
CA PRO A 720 37.85 -6.71 12.24
C PRO A 720 38.02 -7.48 10.94
N GLU A 721 39.12 -7.21 10.21
CA GLU A 721 39.49 -7.97 9.00
C GLU A 721 39.38 -9.48 9.22
N ASN A 722 38.73 -10.16 8.28
CA ASN A 722 38.51 -11.58 8.31
C ASN A 722 38.54 -12.15 6.87
N GLU A 723 38.83 -13.42 6.75
CA GLU A 723 39.07 -14.12 5.47
C GLU A 723 37.87 -14.05 4.51
N TYR A 724 36.63 -13.96 5.04
CA TYR A 724 35.40 -14.00 4.26
C TYR A 724 34.72 -12.63 4.15
N GLU A 725 35.39 -11.55 4.50
CA GLU A 725 34.81 -10.19 4.47
C GLU A 725 33.42 -10.11 5.15
N LEU A 726 33.28 -10.79 6.29
CA LEU A 726 32.05 -10.78 7.09
C LEU A 726 31.73 -9.35 7.55
N THR A 727 30.47 -9.03 7.54
CA THR A 727 29.92 -7.75 8.04
C THR A 727 29.08 -7.97 9.30
N LYS A 728 28.67 -6.92 9.97
CA LYS A 728 27.75 -7.01 11.12
C LYS A 728 26.45 -7.72 10.79
N ASP A 729 25.98 -7.63 9.54
CA ASP A 729 24.72 -8.23 9.10
C ASP A 729 24.83 -9.74 8.93
N ASP A 730 26.04 -10.25 8.79
CA ASP A 730 26.34 -11.69 8.69
C ASP A 730 26.40 -12.38 10.07
N LEU A 731 26.40 -11.59 11.16
CA LEU A 731 26.57 -12.04 12.52
C LEU A 731 25.35 -11.73 13.40
N ILE A 732 25.13 -12.58 14.39
CA ILE A 732 24.26 -12.33 15.54
C ILE A 732 25.16 -12.31 16.78
N ILE A 733 25.21 -11.15 17.45
CA ILE A 733 25.94 -11.00 18.72
C ILE A 733 24.97 -11.34 19.85
N ASP A 734 25.25 -12.39 20.60
CA ASP A 734 24.44 -12.84 21.72
C ASP A 734 25.16 -12.51 23.04
N LEU A 735 24.50 -11.80 23.95
CA LEU A 735 25.01 -11.42 25.26
C LEU A 735 24.28 -12.22 26.35
N LYS A 736 24.98 -13.13 26.99
CA LYS A 736 24.49 -13.85 28.16
C LYS A 736 24.89 -13.11 29.41
N ALA A 737 23.91 -12.60 30.14
CA ALA A 737 24.13 -11.85 31.35
C ALA A 737 24.87 -12.63 32.44
N ASN A 738 25.57 -11.92 33.34
CA ASN A 738 26.19 -12.48 34.53
C ASN A 738 25.12 -12.96 35.54
N ASN A 739 25.47 -13.89 36.42
CA ASN A 739 24.56 -14.36 37.46
C ASN A 739 24.06 -13.21 38.34
N GLY A 740 22.77 -13.19 38.63
CA GLY A 740 22.11 -12.12 39.40
C GLY A 740 21.85 -10.84 38.62
N SER A 741 22.08 -10.85 37.32
CA SER A 741 21.75 -9.71 36.44
C SER A 741 21.04 -10.16 35.18
N GLU A 742 20.40 -9.22 34.51
CA GLU A 742 19.85 -9.37 33.15
C GLU A 742 20.39 -8.25 32.28
N SER A 743 20.72 -8.55 31.02
CA SER A 743 21.42 -7.62 30.14
C SER A 743 20.72 -7.47 28.79
N PHE A 744 20.94 -6.30 28.16
CA PHE A 744 20.47 -5.98 26.83
C PHE A 744 21.63 -5.36 26.03
N LEU A 745 21.84 -5.85 24.82
CA LEU A 745 22.78 -5.31 23.84
C LEU A 745 21.98 -4.61 22.73
N GLY A 746 22.15 -3.31 22.61
CA GLY A 746 21.63 -2.49 21.52
C GLY A 746 22.68 -2.23 20.45
N ASN A 747 22.37 -1.35 19.50
CA ASN A 747 23.29 -0.98 18.41
C ASN A 747 24.44 -0.07 18.88
N ASP A 748 24.20 0.77 19.90
CA ASP A 748 25.07 1.83 20.36
C ASP A 748 25.26 1.83 21.89
N LEU A 749 24.64 0.87 22.58
CA LEU A 749 24.72 0.77 24.05
C LEU A 749 24.60 -0.67 24.55
N ILE A 750 25.14 -0.92 25.76
CA ILE A 750 24.83 -2.10 26.55
C ILE A 750 24.31 -1.65 27.91
N VAL A 751 23.23 -2.29 28.38
CA VAL A 751 22.78 -2.11 29.77
C VAL A 751 22.69 -3.46 30.48
N SER A 752 23.00 -3.46 31.79
CA SER A 752 22.85 -4.62 32.65
C SER A 752 22.19 -4.19 33.95
N LEU A 753 21.12 -4.83 34.33
CA LEU A 753 20.31 -4.54 35.52
C LEU A 753 20.57 -5.61 36.56
N ASP A 754 20.95 -5.19 37.76
CA ASP A 754 21.00 -6.10 38.92
C ASP A 754 19.58 -6.53 39.31
N THR A 755 19.31 -7.81 39.19
CA THR A 755 18.00 -8.42 39.47
C THR A 755 17.92 -9.03 40.87
N THR A 756 18.98 -8.90 41.67
CA THR A 756 19.01 -9.36 43.09
C THR A 756 18.16 -8.46 43.95
N ILE A 757 17.16 -9.02 44.59
CA ILE A 757 16.24 -8.29 45.47
C ILE A 757 16.63 -8.56 46.92
N SER A 758 17.21 -7.55 47.59
CA SER A 758 17.45 -7.61 49.03
C SER A 758 16.15 -7.42 49.80
N ASP A 759 16.14 -7.82 51.08
CA ASP A 759 14.96 -7.65 51.96
C ASP A 759 14.52 -6.18 52.03
N SER A 760 15.45 -5.24 52.09
CA SER A 760 15.14 -3.81 52.11
C SER A 760 14.44 -3.34 50.85
N LEU A 761 14.91 -3.81 49.66
CA LEU A 761 14.29 -3.47 48.39
C LEU A 761 12.92 -4.15 48.23
N ARG A 762 12.76 -5.38 48.74
CA ARG A 762 11.46 -6.07 48.76
C ARG A 762 10.44 -5.28 49.56
N LEU A 763 10.81 -4.85 50.75
CA LEU A 763 9.92 -4.12 51.67
C LEU A 763 9.52 -2.74 51.09
N GLU A 764 10.46 -2.02 50.44
CA GLU A 764 10.15 -0.77 49.75
C GLU A 764 9.20 -1.01 48.56
N GLY A 765 9.34 -2.13 47.83
CA GLY A 765 8.44 -2.52 46.78
C GLY A 765 7.01 -2.73 47.25
N VAL A 766 6.85 -3.38 48.41
CA VAL A 766 5.55 -3.59 49.07
C VAL A 766 4.89 -2.26 49.46
N LEU A 767 5.65 -1.33 50.02
CA LEU A 767 5.14 0.00 50.33
C LEU A 767 4.60 0.74 49.11
N ARG A 768 5.31 0.68 47.96
CA ARG A 768 4.89 1.30 46.71
C ARG A 768 3.65 0.63 46.13
N ASP A 769 3.52 -0.68 46.24
CA ASP A 769 2.29 -1.40 45.86
C ASP A 769 1.10 -0.99 46.75
N LEU A 770 1.29 -0.81 48.02
CA LEU A 770 0.28 -0.29 48.95
C LEU A 770 -0.17 1.14 48.59
N ILE A 771 0.79 2.05 48.36
CA ILE A 771 0.50 3.44 47.92
C ILE A 771 -0.36 3.42 46.63
N ARG A 772 0.02 2.61 45.67
CA ARG A 772 -0.77 2.50 44.45
C ARG A 772 -2.19 1.98 44.70
N GLN A 773 -2.35 0.97 45.52
CA GLN A 773 -3.68 0.45 45.84
C GLN A 773 -4.56 1.56 46.41
N ILE A 774 -4.03 2.35 47.34
CA ILE A 774 -4.76 3.47 47.93
C ILE A 774 -5.10 4.55 46.91
N GLN A 775 -4.17 4.88 46.02
CA GLN A 775 -4.43 5.82 44.91
C GLN A 775 -5.51 5.31 43.96
N LEU A 776 -5.54 3.98 43.68
CA LEU A 776 -6.60 3.36 42.90
C LEU A 776 -7.94 3.47 43.58
N MET A 777 -7.98 3.18 44.88
CA MET A 777 -9.19 3.32 45.72
C MET A 777 -9.73 4.75 45.73
N ARG A 778 -8.87 5.78 45.82
CA ARG A 778 -9.26 7.19 45.72
C ARG A 778 -9.95 7.50 44.38
N LYS A 779 -9.41 6.95 43.25
CA LYS A 779 -9.99 7.10 41.95
C LYS A 779 -11.35 6.40 41.82
N GLU A 780 -11.47 5.19 42.35
CA GLU A 780 -12.72 4.41 42.32
C GLU A 780 -13.79 5.03 43.23
N ALA A 781 -13.37 5.69 44.28
CA ALA A 781 -14.24 6.49 45.16
C ALA A 781 -14.65 7.84 44.55
N ASN A 782 -14.16 8.18 43.32
CA ASN A 782 -14.38 9.48 42.68
C ASN A 782 -13.93 10.68 43.53
N PHE A 783 -12.84 10.53 44.29
CA PHE A 783 -12.23 11.64 45.00
C PHE A 783 -11.50 12.57 44.04
N GLU A 784 -11.53 13.86 44.31
CA GLU A 784 -10.75 14.83 43.54
C GLU A 784 -9.25 14.67 43.81
N ILE A 785 -8.41 15.22 42.91
CA ILE A 785 -6.96 15.03 42.96
C ILE A 785 -6.35 15.59 44.24
N ASP A 786 -6.90 16.66 44.80
CA ASP A 786 -6.45 17.40 45.97
C ASP A 786 -7.15 17.02 47.25
N ASP A 787 -8.17 16.14 47.21
CA ASP A 787 -8.87 15.69 48.39
C ASP A 787 -7.90 15.04 49.38
N ARG A 788 -8.03 15.42 50.69
CA ARG A 788 -7.32 14.81 51.78
C ARG A 788 -8.14 13.65 52.35
N ILE A 789 -7.43 12.61 52.83
CA ILE A 789 -8.09 11.41 53.36
C ILE A 789 -7.56 10.99 54.72
N ILE A 790 -8.40 10.26 55.48
CA ILE A 790 -8.02 9.44 56.61
C ILE A 790 -8.04 7.98 56.16
N ILE A 791 -7.05 7.21 56.58
CA ILE A 791 -6.91 5.79 56.26
C ILE A 791 -7.11 4.98 57.54
N SER A 792 -7.91 3.92 57.50
CA SER A 792 -7.92 2.85 58.47
C SER A 792 -7.57 1.54 57.80
N ALA A 793 -6.63 0.80 58.41
CA ALA A 793 -6.25 -0.52 57.95
C ALA A 793 -5.64 -1.34 59.09
N ASN A 794 -5.93 -2.63 59.09
CA ASN A 794 -5.31 -3.56 60.06
C ASN A 794 -4.03 -4.13 59.43
N PHE A 795 -2.97 -3.33 59.39
CA PHE A 795 -1.67 -3.74 58.84
C PHE A 795 -1.04 -4.83 59.75
N SER A 796 -0.39 -5.82 59.11
CA SER A 796 0.48 -6.74 59.81
C SER A 796 1.64 -5.99 60.51
N GLU A 797 2.26 -6.56 61.54
CA GLU A 797 3.36 -5.90 62.27
C GLU A 797 4.51 -5.48 61.35
N GLU A 798 4.83 -6.32 60.35
CA GLU A 798 5.85 -6.03 59.33
C GLU A 798 5.45 -4.84 58.45
N LEU A 799 4.24 -4.86 57.91
CA LEU A 799 3.73 -3.79 57.05
C LEU A 799 3.56 -2.47 57.82
N LYS A 800 3.13 -2.53 59.06
CA LYS A 800 3.06 -1.38 59.96
C LYS A 800 4.46 -0.79 60.16
N SER A 801 5.47 -1.62 60.46
CA SER A 801 6.86 -1.17 60.62
C SER A 801 7.40 -0.48 59.35
N ILE A 802 7.03 -0.97 58.16
CA ILE A 802 7.41 -0.37 56.87
C ILE A 802 6.74 1.01 56.70
N VAL A 803 5.44 1.10 56.96
CA VAL A 803 4.68 2.36 56.88
C VAL A 803 5.20 3.37 57.89
N ASP A 804 5.45 2.96 59.12
CA ASP A 804 5.95 3.84 60.17
C ASP A 804 7.37 4.38 59.89
N LYS A 805 8.25 3.55 59.37
CA LYS A 805 9.60 3.98 58.92
C LYS A 805 9.60 4.98 57.80
N ASN A 806 8.56 4.96 56.96
CA ASN A 806 8.42 5.82 55.78
C ASN A 806 7.16 6.70 55.87
N LYS A 807 6.72 7.04 57.06
CA LYS A 807 5.42 7.65 57.35
C LYS A 807 5.19 8.94 56.57
N GLU A 808 6.12 9.84 56.59
CA GLU A 808 6.04 11.12 55.86
C GLU A 808 5.88 10.92 54.35
N TYR A 809 6.72 10.07 53.75
CA TYR A 809 6.63 9.72 52.34
C TYR A 809 5.26 9.08 52.01
N PHE A 810 4.84 8.08 52.81
CA PHE A 810 3.56 7.40 52.60
C PHE A 810 2.38 8.37 52.65
N MET A 811 2.32 9.19 53.70
CA MET A 811 1.21 10.14 53.91
C MET A 811 1.16 11.20 52.79
N ASN A 812 2.30 11.68 52.32
CA ASN A 812 2.37 12.65 51.23
C ASN A 812 1.92 12.05 49.91
N GLU A 813 2.35 10.82 49.57
CA GLU A 813 2.01 10.17 48.31
C GLU A 813 0.52 9.81 48.19
N VAL A 814 -0.14 9.50 49.30
CA VAL A 814 -1.58 9.15 49.29
C VAL A 814 -2.49 10.31 49.72
N LEU A 815 -1.92 11.49 50.05
CA LEU A 815 -2.60 12.66 50.58
C LEU A 815 -3.37 12.35 51.86
N CYS A 816 -2.79 11.50 52.73
CA CYS A 816 -3.35 11.10 53.96
C CYS A 816 -2.99 12.08 55.08
N THR A 817 -3.94 12.48 55.89
CA THR A 817 -3.71 13.33 57.04
C THR A 817 -3.54 12.53 58.33
N ASP A 818 -4.15 11.34 58.45
CA ASP A 818 -4.04 10.49 59.61
C ASP A 818 -4.30 9.01 59.27
N ILE A 819 -3.63 8.12 60.00
CA ILE A 819 -3.83 6.67 59.95
C ILE A 819 -4.38 6.22 61.26
N VAL A 820 -5.63 5.77 61.29
CA VAL A 820 -6.36 5.39 62.50
C VAL A 820 -6.64 3.89 62.59
N ALA A 821 -6.79 3.35 63.81
CA ALA A 821 -7.01 1.93 63.98
C ALA A 821 -8.45 1.50 63.57
N ASN A 822 -9.44 2.37 63.75
CA ASN A 822 -10.82 2.13 63.37
C ASN A 822 -11.44 3.41 62.81
N LEU A 823 -12.21 3.28 61.72
CA LEU A 823 -12.92 4.36 61.10
C LEU A 823 -14.43 4.07 61.13
N GLU A 824 -15.14 4.86 61.94
CA GLU A 824 -16.60 4.87 61.91
C GLU A 824 -17.04 5.77 60.73
N ASN A 825 -17.79 5.25 59.79
CA ASN A 825 -18.20 5.92 58.55
C ASN A 825 -17.05 6.18 57.58
N PHE A 826 -16.88 5.30 56.63
CA PHE A 826 -15.92 5.42 55.53
C PHE A 826 -16.66 5.64 54.20
N ASP A 827 -15.99 6.28 53.21
CA ASP A 827 -16.56 6.54 51.89
C ASP A 827 -16.25 5.44 50.91
N TYR A 828 -15.14 4.71 51.11
CA TYR A 828 -14.72 3.62 50.25
C TYR A 828 -13.85 2.59 51.00
N ASN A 829 -13.96 1.33 50.60
CA ASN A 829 -13.09 0.28 51.09
C ASN A 829 -12.68 -0.69 49.96
N SER A 830 -11.51 -1.29 50.13
CA SER A 830 -10.99 -2.34 49.26
C SER A 830 -9.91 -3.13 49.98
N SER A 831 -9.44 -4.21 49.40
CA SER A 831 -8.41 -5.05 50.00
C SER A 831 -7.06 -4.94 49.30
N PHE A 832 -6.01 -5.19 50.10
CA PHE A 832 -4.63 -5.33 49.66
C PHE A 832 -4.07 -6.69 50.06
N ASN A 833 -3.59 -7.46 49.10
CA ASN A 833 -3.01 -8.77 49.38
C ASN A 833 -1.52 -8.67 49.66
N TYR A 834 -1.10 -9.09 50.83
CA TYR A 834 0.30 -9.16 51.23
C TYR A 834 0.61 -10.53 51.87
N GLU A 835 1.53 -11.30 51.33
CA GLU A 835 1.97 -12.62 51.83
C GLU A 835 0.82 -13.59 52.13
N ASN A 836 -0.15 -13.71 51.19
CA ASN A 836 -1.36 -14.50 51.35
C ASN A 836 -2.36 -14.01 52.44
N ASN A 837 -2.14 -12.83 53.02
CA ASN A 837 -3.08 -12.17 53.90
C ASN A 837 -3.80 -11.06 53.13
N GLU A 838 -5.10 -11.05 53.26
CA GLU A 838 -5.95 -9.97 52.74
C GLU A 838 -6.11 -8.90 53.84
N ILE A 839 -5.68 -7.67 53.53
CA ILE A 839 -5.74 -6.53 54.43
C ILE A 839 -6.82 -5.59 53.91
N GLU A 840 -7.86 -5.39 54.71
CA GLU A 840 -8.90 -4.41 54.39
C GLU A 840 -8.43 -3.00 54.66
N ILE A 841 -8.64 -2.10 53.69
CA ILE A 841 -8.30 -0.69 53.79
C ILE A 841 -9.57 0.13 53.61
N TYR A 842 -9.78 1.08 54.50
CA TYR A 842 -10.93 1.97 54.54
C TYR A 842 -10.47 3.41 54.34
N LEU A 843 -11.13 4.16 53.48
CA LEU A 843 -10.83 5.55 53.16
C LEU A 843 -12.00 6.45 53.54
N LYS A 844 -11.69 7.60 54.14
CA LYS A 844 -12.63 8.66 54.42
C LYS A 844 -12.09 9.97 53.88
N LYS A 845 -12.88 10.69 53.10
CA LYS A 845 -12.60 12.05 52.64
C LYS A 845 -12.81 13.04 53.78
N LEU A 846 -11.95 14.06 53.88
CA LEU A 846 -12.04 15.15 54.87
C LEU A 846 -12.82 16.34 54.35
#